data_c3b671960b0fee6dd0266d186650b041
#
_entry.id   c3b671960b0fee6dd0266d186650b041
#
_cell.length_a   1.000
_cell.length_b   1.000
_cell.length_c   1.000
_cell.angle_alpha   90.00
_cell.angle_beta   90.00
_cell.angle_gamma   90.00
#
_symmetry.space_group_name_H-M   'P 1'
#
loop_
_entity.id
_entity.type
_entity.pdbx_description
1 polymer ?
#
loop_
_entity_poly.entity_id
_entity_poly.type
_entity_poly.pdbx_seq_one_letter_code
_entity_poly.pdbx_strand_id
1 'polypeptide(L)'
;MSEKNEIDITPTPRILRTLGEIPFQTWQCIAELIDNSIDAFMSDESNSTEDKEHFISISWTSESVAAQDRSIEISDNACGMTLDQLQNAVRAGYTSNDPIGNLGLFGMGFNISTARLGELTTIMSTRSGDNEWVGIEIDIQRLIASKHFNAPIIRKSKENPKESGTKIKVSRLKLGILAELPNKENEIRQRLEAIYSPLLNKHEISILVRGKQLAARSHCIWSESRYVVYNKQNIRARIEIDSYLGDTLFDINKNSYLTDEEAEPFYFSLQEGKQLPPHIVERSKRLTGWLGIQRYADPNDFGIDFIRNGRKILISDKSLFQYENPYTGQNELQYPLELGTSVGGRIVGELNVDYLLPTYQKNSFDKSDRSWAATVEAVCGIGPFRAQSRKNYNFIEPNESPLCLLVNAYQRATAGTKHLFAPNETAKRYAKDYKKGKSEYIDDSLWWKAAREEDQLQNTGGSRSTPVNTGDNPSDNINDYLTGYIKDALIKETQQTDIIKTTTEPDAFVTVPSSPPTPETSKINELIDRSYLVNQLSLNYKYGNTAPLKVRAYELTSGYIFEKDARKPCAFFPSGTECDFFYDPQHPLLSQYPFTPKMLLLQYISSRLMVRDSLTDIVATFASLVEDSMQEARIDRQSLVDRAMSVFDLLREKFIVALKPKAIEVLNCVHEAIGEVEDTISSIQSDSNLIKSFQSKTEDGIEALNHVPNKTLLRLVEKFPEDIFDGKVLSTPYSIIKLNDDNATKRSREESKERIMAFLKDALRVINNLNSRQNDQKNELYRASLSVDFLLKEL
;
A
#
# COMPACT_ATOMS: atom_id res chain seq x y z
N MET A 1 -42.37 34.06 -23.80
CA MET A 1 -41.28 33.05 -23.50
C MET A 1 -41.75 32.27 -22.30
N SER A 2 -42.08 30.98 -22.45
CA SER A 2 -42.43 30.17 -21.30
C SER A 2 -41.17 30.02 -20.41
N GLU A 3 -41.24 30.40 -19.16
CA GLU A 3 -40.18 30.15 -18.18
C GLU A 3 -39.92 28.63 -18.20
N LYS A 4 -38.68 28.24 -18.52
CA LYS A 4 -38.24 26.87 -18.40
C LYS A 4 -38.18 26.54 -16.91
N ASN A 5 -39.09 25.73 -16.40
CA ASN A 5 -39.09 25.26 -15.03
C ASN A 5 -38.14 24.08 -14.81
N GLU A 6 -37.55 23.49 -15.88
CA GLU A 6 -36.67 22.34 -15.83
C GLU A 6 -35.47 22.56 -16.76
N ILE A 7 -34.32 22.02 -16.37
CA ILE A 7 -33.05 22.05 -17.11
C ILE A 7 -32.66 20.62 -17.43
N ASP A 8 -32.33 20.36 -18.71
CA ASP A 8 -31.80 19.08 -19.14
C ASP A 8 -30.34 18.93 -18.62
N ILE A 9 -30.11 17.96 -17.74
CA ILE A 9 -28.81 17.60 -17.16
C ILE A 9 -28.22 16.34 -17.80
N THR A 10 -28.75 15.85 -18.93
CA THR A 10 -28.26 14.66 -19.62
C THR A 10 -26.79 14.85 -20.01
N PRO A 11 -25.89 13.91 -19.61
CA PRO A 11 -24.47 13.99 -19.94
C PRO A 11 -24.23 13.99 -21.44
N THR A 12 -23.19 14.65 -21.90
CA THR A 12 -22.74 14.56 -23.29
C THR A 12 -21.86 13.33 -23.52
N PRO A 13 -21.71 12.80 -24.76
CA PRO A 13 -20.83 11.65 -25.04
C PRO A 13 -19.37 11.82 -24.63
N ARG A 14 -18.92 13.03 -24.33
CA ARG A 14 -17.59 13.29 -23.73
C ARG A 14 -17.39 12.57 -22.39
N ILE A 15 -18.47 12.23 -21.68
CA ILE A 15 -18.37 11.48 -20.42
C ILE A 15 -17.64 10.16 -20.60
N LEU A 16 -17.80 9.46 -21.74
CA LEU A 16 -17.09 8.21 -22.01
C LEU A 16 -15.57 8.41 -22.05
N ARG A 17 -15.09 9.54 -22.61
CA ARG A 17 -13.67 9.88 -22.57
C ARG A 17 -13.21 10.15 -21.14
N THR A 18 -13.98 10.91 -20.37
CA THR A 18 -13.68 11.22 -18.97
C THR A 18 -13.62 9.96 -18.11
N LEU A 19 -14.53 9.01 -18.31
CA LEU A 19 -14.48 7.71 -17.64
C LEU A 19 -13.18 6.95 -17.96
N GLY A 20 -12.67 7.04 -19.18
CA GLY A 20 -11.40 6.47 -19.58
C GLY A 20 -10.16 7.14 -18.99
N GLU A 21 -10.29 8.27 -18.29
CA GLU A 21 -9.20 8.92 -17.55
C GLU A 21 -9.12 8.46 -16.08
N ILE A 22 -10.10 7.70 -15.58
CA ILE A 22 -10.05 7.08 -14.27
C ILE A 22 -8.80 6.17 -14.21
N PRO A 23 -7.94 6.29 -13.19
CA PRO A 23 -6.61 5.68 -13.17
C PRO A 23 -6.64 4.17 -12.88
N PHE A 24 -7.36 3.39 -13.69
CA PHE A 24 -7.29 1.94 -13.67
C PHE A 24 -6.00 1.47 -14.34
N GLN A 25 -5.36 0.49 -13.73
CA GLN A 25 -4.24 -0.23 -14.35
C GLN A 25 -4.78 -1.18 -15.44
N THR A 26 -3.95 -1.56 -16.40
CA THR A 26 -4.34 -2.43 -17.52
C THR A 26 -4.95 -3.75 -17.04
N TRP A 27 -4.36 -4.39 -16.04
CA TRP A 27 -4.89 -5.64 -15.47
C TRP A 27 -6.26 -5.44 -14.77
N GLN A 28 -6.51 -4.28 -14.17
CA GLN A 28 -7.83 -3.96 -13.57
C GLN A 28 -8.91 -3.81 -14.64
N CYS A 29 -8.59 -3.16 -15.77
CA CYS A 29 -9.52 -3.08 -16.90
C CYS A 29 -9.87 -4.47 -17.43
N ILE A 30 -8.87 -5.35 -17.56
CA ILE A 30 -9.08 -6.74 -18.00
C ILE A 30 -9.94 -7.48 -16.96
N ALA A 31 -9.66 -7.32 -15.67
CA ALA A 31 -10.41 -7.95 -14.59
C ALA A 31 -11.88 -7.55 -14.57
N GLU A 32 -12.22 -6.27 -14.79
CA GLU A 32 -13.62 -5.83 -14.88
C GLU A 32 -14.38 -6.50 -16.02
N LEU A 33 -13.71 -6.77 -17.15
CA LEU A 33 -14.33 -7.48 -18.27
C LEU A 33 -14.45 -8.99 -17.97
N ILE A 34 -13.49 -9.58 -17.25
CA ILE A 34 -13.58 -10.95 -16.75
C ILE A 34 -14.73 -11.10 -15.74
N ASP A 35 -14.89 -10.14 -14.82
CA ASP A 35 -15.99 -10.15 -13.83
C ASP A 35 -17.36 -10.23 -14.50
N ASN A 36 -17.56 -9.50 -15.61
CA ASN A 36 -18.81 -9.56 -16.36
C ASN A 36 -19.07 -10.96 -16.96
N SER A 37 -18.01 -11.65 -17.41
CA SER A 37 -18.12 -13.02 -17.90
C SER A 37 -18.43 -13.99 -16.75
N ILE A 38 -17.82 -13.81 -15.58
CA ILE A 38 -18.09 -14.60 -14.36
C ILE A 38 -19.55 -14.42 -13.92
N ASP A 39 -20.06 -13.18 -13.89
CA ASP A 39 -21.44 -12.89 -13.55
C ASP A 39 -22.42 -13.57 -14.54
N ALA A 40 -22.05 -13.61 -15.82
CA ALA A 40 -22.85 -14.33 -16.82
C ALA A 40 -22.86 -15.84 -16.60
N PHE A 41 -21.74 -16.46 -16.17
CA PHE A 41 -21.71 -17.89 -15.82
C PHE A 41 -22.57 -18.17 -14.57
N MET A 42 -22.46 -17.38 -13.52
CA MET A 42 -23.27 -17.53 -12.31
C MET A 42 -24.78 -17.43 -12.60
N SER A 43 -25.16 -16.60 -13.57
CA SER A 43 -26.55 -16.48 -14.00
C SER A 43 -27.01 -17.68 -14.82
N ASP A 44 -26.11 -18.35 -15.54
CA ASP A 44 -26.40 -19.52 -16.40
C ASP A 44 -26.54 -20.80 -15.57
N GLU A 45 -25.74 -21.00 -14.54
CA GLU A 45 -25.81 -22.16 -13.64
C GLU A 45 -27.14 -22.32 -12.94
N SER A 46 -27.84 -21.22 -12.68
CA SER A 46 -29.19 -21.26 -12.11
C SER A 46 -30.24 -21.85 -13.04
N ASN A 47 -29.95 -21.99 -14.35
CA ASN A 47 -30.89 -22.38 -15.40
C ASN A 47 -30.49 -23.60 -16.23
N SER A 48 -29.27 -24.15 -16.07
CA SER A 48 -28.79 -25.27 -16.87
C SER A 48 -28.60 -26.57 -16.08
N THR A 49 -28.99 -27.71 -16.71
CA THR A 49 -28.77 -29.06 -16.15
C THR A 49 -27.56 -29.75 -16.76
N GLU A 50 -26.78 -29.09 -17.59
CA GLU A 50 -25.63 -29.67 -18.29
C GLU A 50 -24.32 -29.16 -17.66
N ASP A 51 -23.36 -30.06 -17.39
CA ASP A 51 -22.00 -29.76 -16.99
C ASP A 51 -21.25 -29.08 -18.16
N LYS A 52 -21.34 -27.76 -18.26
CA LYS A 52 -20.64 -26.97 -19.27
C LYS A 52 -19.34 -26.42 -18.70
N GLU A 53 -18.23 -26.75 -19.34
CA GLU A 53 -16.95 -26.16 -18.96
C GLU A 53 -16.94 -24.66 -19.32
N HIS A 54 -16.76 -23.81 -18.31
CA HIS A 54 -16.68 -22.35 -18.45
C HIS A 54 -15.27 -21.90 -18.79
N PHE A 55 -15.11 -21.13 -19.87
CA PHE A 55 -13.81 -20.58 -20.18
C PHE A 55 -13.88 -19.10 -20.61
N ILE A 56 -12.81 -18.36 -20.26
CA ILE A 56 -12.59 -16.98 -20.68
C ILE A 56 -11.23 -16.91 -21.37
N SER A 57 -11.18 -16.31 -22.55
CA SER A 57 -9.94 -16.14 -23.31
C SER A 57 -9.61 -14.65 -23.48
N ILE A 58 -8.40 -14.29 -23.11
CA ILE A 58 -7.85 -12.93 -23.25
C ILE A 58 -6.68 -13.00 -24.22
N SER A 59 -6.72 -12.19 -25.28
CA SER A 59 -5.68 -12.11 -26.29
C SER A 59 -5.43 -10.67 -26.71
N TRP A 60 -4.24 -10.41 -27.20
CA TRP A 60 -3.90 -9.14 -27.85
C TRP A 60 -2.93 -9.36 -29.00
N THR A 61 -3.00 -8.46 -29.97
CA THR A 61 -2.16 -8.51 -31.16
C THR A 61 -0.69 -8.35 -30.82
N SER A 62 0.17 -9.03 -31.59
CA SER A 62 1.62 -8.96 -31.40
C SER A 62 2.19 -7.59 -31.79
N GLU A 63 3.41 -7.31 -31.38
CA GLU A 63 4.13 -6.05 -31.70
C GLU A 63 4.43 -5.91 -33.19
N SER A 64 4.42 -6.99 -33.95
CA SER A 64 4.58 -6.98 -35.42
C SER A 64 3.44 -6.31 -36.17
N VAL A 65 2.26 -6.18 -35.54
CA VAL A 65 1.12 -5.47 -36.08
C VAL A 65 1.29 -3.98 -35.93
N ALA A 66 0.92 -3.18 -36.94
CA ALA A 66 0.99 -1.72 -36.84
C ALA A 66 0.17 -1.21 -35.64
N ALA A 67 0.69 -0.20 -34.95
CA ALA A 67 0.11 0.28 -33.67
C ALA A 67 -1.37 0.65 -33.78
N GLN A 68 -1.78 1.21 -34.91
CA GLN A 68 -3.19 1.58 -35.23
C GLN A 68 -4.14 0.39 -35.34
N ASP A 69 -3.60 -0.81 -35.69
CA ASP A 69 -4.37 -2.03 -35.92
C ASP A 69 -4.31 -2.98 -34.70
N ARG A 70 -3.57 -2.59 -33.68
CA ARG A 70 -3.47 -3.38 -32.46
C ARG A 70 -4.76 -3.34 -31.66
N SER A 71 -5.11 -4.49 -31.09
CA SER A 71 -6.33 -4.66 -30.31
C SER A 71 -6.11 -5.65 -29.18
N ILE A 72 -6.96 -5.56 -28.16
CA ILE A 72 -7.16 -6.57 -27.13
C ILE A 72 -8.57 -7.15 -27.30
N GLU A 73 -8.69 -8.46 -27.12
CA GLU A 73 -9.95 -9.19 -27.21
C GLU A 73 -10.14 -10.07 -25.97
N ILE A 74 -11.32 -9.98 -25.39
CA ILE A 74 -11.78 -10.83 -24.29
C ILE A 74 -13.03 -11.56 -24.79
N SER A 75 -13.05 -12.88 -24.65
CA SER A 75 -14.17 -13.72 -25.07
C SER A 75 -14.50 -14.76 -24.02
N ASP A 76 -15.78 -15.06 -23.85
CA ASP A 76 -16.32 -16.10 -23.01
C ASP A 76 -17.28 -17.03 -23.78
N ASN A 77 -17.65 -18.14 -23.14
CA ASN A 77 -18.62 -19.09 -23.62
C ASN A 77 -19.91 -19.13 -22.77
N ALA A 78 -20.27 -18.00 -22.15
CA ALA A 78 -21.50 -17.89 -21.35
C ALA A 78 -22.78 -18.00 -22.24
N CYS A 79 -23.94 -17.82 -21.62
CA CYS A 79 -25.23 -17.92 -22.33
C CYS A 79 -25.40 -16.92 -23.51
N GLY A 80 -24.64 -15.82 -23.50
CA GLY A 80 -24.79 -14.72 -24.46
C GLY A 80 -25.97 -13.79 -24.13
N MET A 81 -26.19 -12.78 -24.97
CA MET A 81 -27.19 -11.73 -24.76
C MET A 81 -28.09 -11.51 -25.98
N THR A 82 -29.34 -11.15 -25.73
CA THR A 82 -30.21 -10.54 -26.72
C THR A 82 -29.76 -9.11 -27.04
N LEU A 83 -30.27 -8.52 -28.10
CA LEU A 83 -29.96 -7.12 -28.45
C LEU A 83 -30.36 -6.14 -27.34
N ASP A 84 -31.51 -6.36 -26.70
CA ASP A 84 -31.98 -5.51 -25.57
C ASP A 84 -31.09 -5.66 -24.33
N GLN A 85 -30.67 -6.88 -23.99
CA GLN A 85 -29.72 -7.13 -22.90
C GLN A 85 -28.36 -6.49 -23.21
N LEU A 86 -27.90 -6.60 -24.48
CA LEU A 86 -26.64 -5.98 -24.90
C LEU A 86 -26.72 -4.45 -24.82
N GLN A 87 -27.82 -3.85 -25.19
CA GLN A 87 -28.05 -2.41 -25.06
C GLN A 87 -27.97 -1.98 -23.60
N ASN A 88 -28.56 -2.74 -22.69
CA ASN A 88 -28.52 -2.44 -21.26
C ASN A 88 -27.12 -2.66 -20.68
N ALA A 89 -26.41 -3.70 -21.06
CA ALA A 89 -25.06 -4.02 -20.58
C ALA A 89 -24.02 -2.94 -20.89
N VAL A 90 -24.21 -2.17 -21.98
CA VAL A 90 -23.28 -1.10 -22.37
C VAL A 90 -23.70 0.30 -21.89
N ARG A 91 -24.89 0.44 -21.30
CA ARG A 91 -25.36 1.73 -20.77
C ARG A 91 -24.64 2.05 -19.46
N ALA A 92 -23.94 3.17 -19.41
CA ALA A 92 -23.26 3.61 -18.21
C ALA A 92 -24.27 3.87 -17.08
N GLY A 93 -24.01 3.28 -15.91
CA GLY A 93 -24.84 3.40 -14.72
C GLY A 93 -26.06 2.48 -14.70
N TYR A 94 -26.26 1.62 -15.72
CA TYR A 94 -27.31 0.60 -15.69
C TYR A 94 -26.76 -0.70 -15.11
N THR A 95 -27.42 -1.21 -14.09
CA THR A 95 -27.22 -2.57 -13.58
C THR A 95 -28.56 -3.18 -13.23
N SER A 96 -28.76 -4.42 -13.64
CA SER A 96 -29.88 -5.27 -13.20
C SER A 96 -29.41 -6.35 -12.24
N ASN A 97 -28.11 -6.35 -11.90
CA ASN A 97 -27.48 -7.36 -11.06
C ASN A 97 -27.85 -7.18 -9.59
N ASP A 98 -28.03 -8.29 -8.89
CA ASP A 98 -28.08 -8.30 -7.43
C ASP A 98 -26.73 -7.84 -6.89
N PRO A 99 -26.66 -6.72 -6.16
CA PRO A 99 -25.40 -6.19 -5.65
C PRO A 99 -24.65 -7.14 -4.74
N ILE A 100 -25.31 -8.13 -4.15
CA ILE A 100 -24.71 -9.10 -3.23
C ILE A 100 -24.25 -10.36 -3.97
N GLY A 101 -25.04 -10.82 -4.94
CA GLY A 101 -24.77 -12.06 -5.68
C GLY A 101 -23.75 -11.91 -6.81
N ASN A 102 -23.51 -10.71 -7.32
CA ASN A 102 -22.69 -10.47 -8.51
C ASN A 102 -21.42 -9.67 -8.21
N LEU A 103 -20.45 -9.75 -9.12
CA LEU A 103 -19.20 -8.96 -9.07
C LEU A 103 -19.38 -7.56 -9.65
N GLY A 104 -20.26 -7.41 -10.64
CA GLY A 104 -20.57 -6.13 -11.29
C GLY A 104 -21.61 -5.33 -10.52
N LEU A 105 -21.20 -4.32 -9.77
CA LEU A 105 -22.05 -3.60 -8.82
C LEU A 105 -22.56 -2.24 -9.33
N PHE A 106 -21.73 -1.54 -10.09
CA PHE A 106 -21.96 -0.10 -10.35
C PHE A 106 -22.44 0.21 -11.78
N GLY A 107 -22.55 -0.80 -12.66
CA GLY A 107 -22.96 -0.62 -14.05
C GLY A 107 -22.04 0.26 -14.89
N MET A 108 -20.80 0.50 -14.45
CA MET A 108 -19.84 1.40 -15.10
C MET A 108 -18.52 0.73 -15.49
N GLY A 109 -18.24 -0.47 -14.96
CA GLY A 109 -16.98 -1.18 -15.14
C GLY A 109 -16.64 -1.40 -16.63
N PHE A 110 -17.62 -1.81 -17.45
CA PHE A 110 -17.45 -1.97 -18.89
C PHE A 110 -16.99 -0.67 -19.57
N ASN A 111 -17.70 0.43 -19.33
CA ASN A 111 -17.44 1.72 -19.99
C ASN A 111 -16.08 2.31 -19.59
N ILE A 112 -15.71 2.21 -18.30
CA ILE A 112 -14.41 2.68 -17.82
C ILE A 112 -13.29 1.85 -18.42
N SER A 113 -13.40 0.53 -18.33
CA SER A 113 -12.35 -0.38 -18.77
C SER A 113 -12.10 -0.29 -20.27
N THR A 114 -13.15 -0.30 -21.09
CA THR A 114 -13.00 -0.20 -22.54
C THR A 114 -12.48 1.17 -22.97
N ALA A 115 -13.01 2.27 -22.39
CA ALA A 115 -12.54 3.62 -22.68
C ALA A 115 -11.12 3.89 -22.15
N ARG A 116 -10.68 3.19 -21.10
CA ARG A 116 -9.30 3.25 -20.58
C ARG A 116 -8.34 2.52 -21.50
N LEU A 117 -8.73 1.35 -22.03
CA LEU A 117 -7.92 0.55 -22.93
C LEU A 117 -7.76 1.19 -24.33
N GLY A 118 -8.85 1.70 -24.92
CA GLY A 118 -8.82 2.23 -26.29
C GLY A 118 -10.00 3.14 -26.62
N GLU A 119 -10.09 3.53 -27.88
CA GLU A 119 -11.13 4.48 -28.37
C GLU A 119 -12.23 3.84 -29.18
N LEU A 120 -12.03 2.59 -29.62
CA LEU A 120 -13.01 1.84 -30.41
C LEU A 120 -13.27 0.50 -29.74
N THR A 121 -14.51 0.26 -29.31
CA THR A 121 -14.94 -1.00 -28.72
C THR A 121 -16.00 -1.66 -29.55
N THR A 122 -15.75 -2.90 -29.94
CA THR A 122 -16.74 -3.77 -30.60
C THR A 122 -17.15 -4.85 -29.64
N ILE A 123 -18.43 -5.00 -29.33
CA ILE A 123 -18.97 -6.09 -28.55
C ILE A 123 -19.92 -6.90 -29.41
N MET A 124 -19.74 -8.21 -29.44
CA MET A 124 -20.55 -9.19 -30.18
C MET A 124 -21.02 -10.24 -29.19
N SER A 125 -22.29 -10.61 -29.23
CA SER A 125 -22.86 -11.66 -28.41
C SER A 125 -23.79 -12.56 -29.20
N THR A 126 -23.91 -13.83 -28.79
CA THR A 126 -24.81 -14.81 -29.40
C THR A 126 -25.26 -15.82 -28.36
N ARG A 127 -26.49 -16.30 -28.48
CA ARG A 127 -27.02 -17.37 -27.63
C ARG A 127 -27.02 -18.70 -28.40
N SER A 128 -27.03 -19.80 -27.68
CA SER A 128 -27.25 -21.11 -28.30
C SER A 128 -28.58 -21.13 -29.07
N GLY A 129 -28.57 -21.62 -30.32
CA GLY A 129 -29.74 -21.63 -31.20
C GLY A 129 -29.91 -20.39 -32.07
N ASP A 130 -29.26 -19.28 -31.81
CA ASP A 130 -29.27 -18.10 -32.70
C ASP A 130 -28.46 -18.39 -33.97
N ASN A 131 -28.87 -17.79 -35.08
CA ASN A 131 -28.21 -17.98 -36.41
C ASN A 131 -27.10 -16.93 -36.65
N GLU A 132 -27.00 -15.91 -35.81
CA GLU A 132 -26.06 -14.81 -36.01
C GLU A 132 -25.48 -14.31 -34.69
N TRP A 133 -24.31 -13.69 -34.76
CA TRP A 133 -23.75 -12.83 -33.76
C TRP A 133 -24.34 -11.43 -33.93
N VAL A 134 -24.87 -10.86 -32.87
CA VAL A 134 -25.37 -9.50 -32.84
C VAL A 134 -24.45 -8.66 -31.96
N GLY A 135 -24.13 -7.46 -32.42
CA GLY A 135 -23.22 -6.62 -31.68
C GLY A 135 -23.41 -5.13 -31.95
N ILE A 136 -22.59 -4.34 -31.29
CA ILE A 136 -22.53 -2.88 -31.47
C ILE A 136 -21.07 -2.42 -31.54
N GLU A 137 -20.87 -1.29 -32.19
CA GLU A 137 -19.58 -0.63 -32.28
C GLU A 137 -19.63 0.75 -31.59
N ILE A 138 -18.87 0.90 -30.51
CA ILE A 138 -18.77 2.12 -29.72
C ILE A 138 -17.47 2.84 -30.12
N ASP A 139 -17.59 3.83 -31.00
CA ASP A 139 -16.51 4.72 -31.39
C ASP A 139 -16.64 6.04 -30.62
N ILE A 140 -15.77 6.24 -29.60
CA ILE A 140 -15.82 7.40 -28.69
C ILE A 140 -15.66 8.70 -29.48
N GLN A 141 -14.78 8.75 -30.48
CA GLN A 141 -14.58 9.96 -31.31
C GLN A 141 -15.83 10.29 -32.13
N ARG A 142 -16.43 9.27 -32.75
CA ARG A 142 -17.67 9.41 -33.55
C ARG A 142 -18.84 9.88 -32.66
N LEU A 143 -19.01 9.29 -31.50
CA LEU A 143 -20.08 9.68 -30.57
C LEU A 143 -19.91 11.13 -30.09
N ILE A 144 -18.69 11.56 -29.79
CA ILE A 144 -18.39 12.96 -29.39
C ILE A 144 -18.70 13.92 -30.57
N ALA A 145 -18.30 13.56 -31.78
CA ALA A 145 -18.53 14.38 -32.97
C ALA A 145 -20.03 14.52 -33.31
N SER A 146 -20.78 13.43 -33.18
CA SER A 146 -22.25 13.40 -33.48
C SER A 146 -23.09 14.04 -32.38
N LYS A 147 -22.54 14.19 -31.17
CA LYS A 147 -23.23 14.64 -29.93
C LYS A 147 -24.39 13.71 -29.48
N HIS A 148 -24.46 12.49 -30.00
CA HIS A 148 -25.49 11.51 -29.69
C HIS A 148 -24.85 10.19 -29.19
N PHE A 149 -25.57 9.43 -28.37
CA PHE A 149 -25.13 8.12 -27.83
C PHE A 149 -25.54 6.93 -28.72
N ASN A 150 -25.74 7.14 -30.01
CA ASN A 150 -26.20 6.09 -30.93
C ASN A 150 -25.02 5.35 -31.54
N ALA A 151 -24.88 4.08 -31.18
CA ALA A 151 -23.89 3.16 -31.75
C ALA A 151 -24.51 2.27 -32.82
N PRO A 152 -23.81 2.01 -33.94
CA PRO A 152 -24.32 1.12 -35.00
C PRO A 152 -24.39 -0.33 -34.51
N ILE A 153 -25.46 -1.03 -34.96
CA ILE A 153 -25.61 -2.47 -34.75
C ILE A 153 -24.84 -3.21 -35.83
N ILE A 154 -24.11 -4.24 -35.43
CA ILE A 154 -23.35 -5.13 -36.32
C ILE A 154 -23.98 -6.53 -36.24
N ARG A 155 -24.06 -7.21 -37.39
CA ARG A 155 -24.52 -8.58 -37.46
C ARG A 155 -23.51 -9.40 -38.25
N LYS A 156 -23.25 -10.64 -37.79
CA LYS A 156 -22.32 -11.57 -38.42
C LYS A 156 -22.93 -12.98 -38.39
N SER A 157 -22.96 -13.67 -39.52
CA SER A 157 -23.39 -15.07 -39.58
C SER A 157 -22.59 -15.94 -38.60
N LYS A 158 -23.27 -16.90 -38.01
CA LYS A 158 -22.73 -17.85 -37.08
C LYS A 158 -22.45 -19.17 -37.78
N GLU A 159 -21.27 -19.73 -37.61
CA GLU A 159 -20.89 -21.00 -38.24
C GLU A 159 -21.45 -22.21 -37.49
N ASN A 160 -21.44 -22.14 -36.15
CA ASN A 160 -21.96 -23.20 -35.30
C ASN A 160 -23.17 -22.70 -34.50
N PRO A 161 -24.40 -23.20 -34.80
CA PRO A 161 -25.62 -22.80 -34.09
C PRO A 161 -25.60 -23.03 -32.57
N LYS A 162 -24.78 -23.99 -32.08
CA LYS A 162 -24.62 -24.29 -30.64
C LYS A 162 -23.66 -23.35 -29.91
N GLU A 163 -22.87 -22.57 -30.64
CA GLU A 163 -21.95 -21.62 -30.02
C GLU A 163 -22.74 -20.57 -29.21
N SER A 164 -22.28 -20.20 -28.02
CA SER A 164 -22.82 -19.10 -27.23
C SER A 164 -21.69 -18.33 -26.59
N GLY A 165 -21.95 -17.09 -26.19
CA GLY A 165 -20.97 -16.28 -25.44
C GLY A 165 -20.91 -14.83 -25.92
N THR A 166 -19.90 -14.14 -25.42
CA THR A 166 -19.65 -12.73 -25.73
C THR A 166 -18.19 -12.51 -26.13
N LYS A 167 -17.95 -11.62 -27.10
CA LYS A 167 -16.62 -11.20 -27.57
C LYS A 167 -16.53 -9.68 -27.49
N ILE A 168 -15.58 -9.17 -26.71
CA ILE A 168 -15.31 -7.74 -26.55
C ILE A 168 -13.94 -7.46 -27.16
N LYS A 169 -13.88 -6.64 -28.18
CA LYS A 169 -12.66 -6.23 -28.84
C LYS A 169 -12.48 -4.74 -28.69
N VAL A 170 -11.35 -4.33 -28.09
CA VAL A 170 -10.96 -2.93 -27.97
C VAL A 170 -9.80 -2.66 -28.93
N SER A 171 -9.99 -1.70 -29.82
CA SER A 171 -9.04 -1.28 -30.85
C SER A 171 -8.68 0.20 -30.67
N ARG A 172 -7.74 0.70 -31.49
CA ARG A 172 -7.18 2.05 -31.29
C ARG A 172 -6.75 2.26 -29.86
N LEU A 173 -5.90 1.32 -29.40
CA LEU A 173 -5.42 1.28 -28.02
C LEU A 173 -4.66 2.57 -27.67
N LYS A 174 -4.82 3.04 -26.42
CA LYS A 174 -4.08 4.20 -25.92
C LYS A 174 -2.57 3.91 -25.88
N LEU A 175 -1.74 4.93 -26.08
CA LEU A 175 -0.28 4.78 -26.17
C LEU A 175 0.34 4.09 -24.94
N GLY A 176 -0.15 4.38 -23.74
CA GLY A 176 0.30 3.71 -22.52
C GLY A 176 -0.01 2.21 -22.53
N ILE A 177 -1.20 1.83 -23.00
CA ILE A 177 -1.62 0.43 -23.08
C ILE A 177 -0.80 -0.33 -24.12
N LEU A 178 -0.52 0.29 -25.28
CA LEU A 178 0.33 -0.27 -26.32
C LEU A 178 1.74 -0.61 -25.81
N ALA A 179 2.29 0.22 -24.92
CA ALA A 179 3.59 -0.02 -24.30
C ALA A 179 3.53 -1.05 -23.15
N GLU A 180 2.41 -1.11 -22.42
CA GLU A 180 2.29 -1.99 -21.26
C GLU A 180 2.03 -3.45 -21.63
N LEU A 181 1.14 -3.73 -22.56
CA LEU A 181 0.70 -5.09 -22.89
C LEU A 181 1.86 -6.07 -23.18
N PRO A 182 2.86 -5.74 -24.02
CA PRO A 182 3.98 -6.66 -24.26
C PRO A 182 4.94 -6.76 -23.06
N ASN A 183 5.18 -5.64 -22.38
CA ASN A 183 6.19 -5.58 -21.33
C ASN A 183 5.71 -6.12 -19.96
N LYS A 184 4.40 -6.11 -19.73
CA LYS A 184 3.80 -6.50 -18.43
C LYS A 184 2.91 -7.75 -18.52
N GLU A 185 3.05 -8.58 -19.57
CA GLU A 185 2.26 -9.81 -19.73
C GLU A 185 2.34 -10.68 -18.48
N ASN A 186 3.54 -10.92 -17.95
CA ASN A 186 3.73 -11.74 -16.77
C ASN A 186 3.12 -11.10 -15.50
N GLU A 187 3.20 -9.78 -15.36
CA GLU A 187 2.57 -9.07 -14.25
C GLU A 187 1.04 -9.17 -14.32
N ILE A 188 0.47 -8.95 -15.51
CA ILE A 188 -0.97 -9.08 -15.73
C ILE A 188 -1.43 -10.49 -15.37
N ARG A 189 -0.75 -11.53 -15.87
CA ARG A 189 -1.04 -12.92 -15.51
C ARG A 189 -0.99 -13.15 -14.01
N GLN A 190 0.09 -12.74 -13.36
CA GLN A 190 0.28 -12.90 -11.91
C GLN A 190 -0.80 -12.20 -11.08
N ARG A 191 -1.25 -11.02 -11.51
CA ARG A 191 -2.35 -10.31 -10.84
C ARG A 191 -3.67 -11.06 -11.00
N LEU A 192 -3.99 -11.50 -12.22
CA LEU A 192 -5.21 -12.27 -12.48
C LEU A 192 -5.20 -13.62 -11.77
N GLU A 193 -4.07 -14.34 -11.77
CA GLU A 193 -3.88 -15.58 -11.00
C GLU A 193 -4.14 -15.37 -9.50
N ALA A 194 -3.67 -14.25 -8.95
CA ALA A 194 -3.86 -13.93 -7.54
C ALA A 194 -5.33 -13.64 -7.21
N ILE A 195 -6.01 -12.77 -7.98
CA ILE A 195 -7.38 -12.36 -7.66
C ILE A 195 -8.43 -13.44 -7.92
N TYR A 196 -8.21 -14.31 -8.93
CA TYR A 196 -9.15 -15.38 -9.28
C TYR A 196 -8.75 -16.75 -8.72
N SER A 197 -7.69 -16.85 -7.89
CA SER A 197 -7.26 -18.11 -7.27
C SER A 197 -8.39 -18.96 -6.70
N PRO A 198 -9.38 -18.41 -5.96
CA PRO A 198 -10.45 -19.23 -5.42
C PRO A 198 -11.27 -19.97 -6.48
N LEU A 199 -11.61 -19.29 -7.58
CA LEU A 199 -12.37 -19.87 -8.70
C LEU A 199 -11.52 -20.87 -9.51
N LEU A 200 -10.24 -20.52 -9.74
CA LEU A 200 -9.31 -21.39 -10.44
C LEU A 200 -9.00 -22.68 -9.64
N ASN A 201 -8.92 -22.62 -8.30
CA ASN A 201 -8.69 -23.79 -7.45
C ASN A 201 -9.85 -24.79 -7.49
N LYS A 202 -11.09 -24.32 -7.61
CA LYS A 202 -12.27 -25.16 -7.69
C LYS A 202 -12.49 -25.76 -9.08
N HIS A 203 -11.69 -25.34 -10.07
CA HIS A 203 -11.84 -25.70 -11.49
C HIS A 203 -13.22 -25.33 -12.07
N GLU A 204 -13.91 -24.37 -11.47
CA GLU A 204 -15.20 -23.89 -11.96
C GLU A 204 -15.07 -23.09 -13.25
N ILE A 205 -13.93 -22.38 -13.42
CA ILE A 205 -13.67 -21.51 -14.59
C ILE A 205 -12.22 -21.70 -15.06
N SER A 206 -12.04 -21.79 -16.38
CA SER A 206 -10.73 -21.78 -17.03
C SER A 206 -10.47 -20.41 -17.67
N ILE A 207 -9.40 -19.73 -17.28
CA ILE A 207 -9.01 -18.42 -17.82
C ILE A 207 -7.70 -18.56 -18.59
N LEU A 208 -7.73 -18.20 -19.88
CA LEU A 208 -6.56 -18.25 -20.76
C LEU A 208 -6.09 -16.83 -21.10
N VAL A 209 -4.81 -16.57 -20.91
CA VAL A 209 -4.16 -15.33 -21.34
C VAL A 209 -3.15 -15.68 -22.43
N ARG A 210 -3.42 -15.22 -23.66
CA ARG A 210 -2.64 -15.54 -24.86
C ARG A 210 -2.42 -17.07 -25.04
N GLY A 211 -3.50 -17.82 -24.86
CA GLY A 211 -3.52 -19.27 -25.01
C GLY A 211 -2.87 -20.06 -23.85
N LYS A 212 -2.37 -19.40 -22.81
CA LYS A 212 -1.82 -20.05 -21.64
C LYS A 212 -2.81 -19.95 -20.48
N GLN A 213 -3.18 -21.08 -19.91
CA GLN A 213 -4.08 -21.13 -18.77
C GLN A 213 -3.46 -20.47 -17.53
N LEU A 214 -4.28 -19.71 -16.79
CA LEU A 214 -3.89 -19.17 -15.49
C LEU A 214 -3.88 -20.30 -14.45
N ALA A 215 -2.88 -20.27 -13.58
CA ALA A 215 -2.75 -21.19 -12.47
C ALA A 215 -3.21 -20.55 -11.16
N ALA A 216 -3.96 -21.29 -10.37
CA ALA A 216 -4.33 -20.85 -9.05
C ALA A 216 -3.10 -20.71 -8.14
N ARG A 217 -3.08 -19.65 -7.32
CA ARG A 217 -2.06 -19.47 -6.30
C ARG A 217 -2.56 -19.97 -4.96
N SER A 218 -2.00 -21.08 -4.50
CA SER A 218 -2.31 -21.65 -3.21
C SER A 218 -1.31 -21.18 -2.16
N HIS A 219 -1.77 -20.96 -0.93
CA HIS A 219 -0.91 -20.65 0.20
C HIS A 219 -0.13 -21.89 0.64
N CYS A 220 1.16 -21.75 0.91
CA CYS A 220 2.05 -22.82 1.38
C CYS A 220 1.89 -23.03 2.89
N ILE A 221 0.77 -23.61 3.32
CA ILE A 221 0.39 -23.76 4.73
C ILE A 221 0.67 -25.16 5.25
N TRP A 222 0.87 -25.28 6.56
CA TRP A 222 0.90 -26.55 7.26
C TRP A 222 -0.48 -27.23 7.21
N SER A 223 -0.46 -28.57 7.17
CA SER A 223 -1.68 -29.36 7.24
C SER A 223 -2.48 -29.05 8.51
N GLU A 224 -3.80 -29.11 8.43
CA GLU A 224 -4.71 -28.91 9.56
C GLU A 224 -4.51 -29.90 10.71
N SER A 225 -3.91 -31.06 10.43
CA SER A 225 -3.54 -32.05 11.43
C SER A 225 -2.36 -31.61 12.30
N ARG A 226 -1.56 -30.60 11.85
CA ARG A 226 -0.45 -30.04 12.61
C ARG A 226 -0.93 -29.06 13.66
N TYR A 227 -0.26 -29.03 14.80
CA TYR A 227 -0.56 -28.10 15.89
C TYR A 227 0.70 -27.77 16.69
N VAL A 228 0.64 -26.70 17.44
CA VAL A 228 1.59 -26.39 18.54
C VAL A 228 0.85 -26.37 19.86
N VAL A 229 1.58 -26.62 20.95
CA VAL A 229 1.01 -26.53 22.30
C VAL A 229 1.24 -25.10 22.83
N TYR A 230 0.15 -24.40 23.06
CA TYR A 230 0.15 -23.06 23.66
C TYR A 230 -0.81 -23.03 24.87
N ASN A 231 -0.35 -22.58 26.02
CA ASN A 231 -1.16 -22.54 27.27
C ASN A 231 -1.87 -23.89 27.59
N LYS A 232 -1.18 -25.02 27.36
CA LYS A 232 -1.71 -26.39 27.53
C LYS A 232 -2.83 -26.76 26.54
N GLN A 233 -3.07 -25.97 25.51
CA GLN A 233 -4.04 -26.26 24.45
C GLN A 233 -3.30 -26.57 23.14
N ASN A 234 -3.87 -27.44 22.33
CA ASN A 234 -3.36 -27.75 20.99
C ASN A 234 -3.94 -26.74 20.00
N ILE A 235 -3.16 -25.77 19.58
CA ILE A 235 -3.58 -24.80 18.57
C ILE A 235 -3.19 -25.33 17.20
N ARG A 236 -4.18 -25.63 16.37
CA ARG A 236 -3.97 -26.14 15.01
C ARG A 236 -3.29 -25.10 14.13
N ALA A 237 -2.50 -25.58 13.16
CA ALA A 237 -1.83 -24.71 12.17
C ALA A 237 -2.80 -24.10 11.14
N ARG A 238 -4.02 -24.64 11.05
CA ARG A 238 -5.12 -24.11 10.27
C ARG A 238 -6.40 -24.16 11.10
N ILE A 239 -7.10 -23.02 11.15
CA ILE A 239 -8.36 -22.85 11.86
C ILE A 239 -9.42 -22.46 10.83
N GLU A 240 -10.46 -23.28 10.72
CA GLU A 240 -11.64 -22.96 9.90
C GLU A 240 -12.52 -21.94 10.62
N ILE A 241 -13.09 -21.01 9.85
CA ILE A 241 -14.02 -19.98 10.32
C ILE A 241 -15.35 -20.22 9.63
N ASP A 242 -16.39 -20.29 10.43
CA ASP A 242 -17.79 -20.32 9.98
C ASP A 242 -18.63 -19.60 11.05
N SER A 243 -18.88 -18.31 10.84
CA SER A 243 -19.55 -17.44 11.80
C SER A 243 -20.76 -16.79 11.17
N TYR A 244 -21.92 -17.00 11.78
CA TYR A 244 -23.13 -16.27 11.44
C TYR A 244 -23.14 -14.93 12.17
N LEU A 245 -23.21 -13.82 11.40
CA LEU A 245 -23.12 -12.45 11.89
C LEU A 245 -24.49 -11.74 11.94
N GLY A 246 -25.57 -12.49 11.74
CA GLY A 246 -26.95 -11.99 11.78
C GLY A 246 -27.55 -11.73 10.40
N ASP A 247 -28.86 -11.50 10.39
CA ASP A 247 -29.60 -11.09 9.21
C ASP A 247 -29.72 -9.58 9.15
N THR A 248 -29.89 -9.07 7.94
CA THR A 248 -30.02 -7.63 7.67
C THR A 248 -30.88 -7.40 6.45
N LEU A 249 -31.47 -6.21 6.34
CA LEU A 249 -32.22 -5.80 5.17
C LEU A 249 -31.33 -4.96 4.23
N PHE A 250 -31.46 -5.23 2.96
CA PHE A 250 -30.73 -4.55 1.89
C PHE A 250 -31.71 -3.89 0.93
N ASP A 251 -31.49 -2.61 0.63
CA ASP A 251 -32.26 -1.86 -0.37
C ASP A 251 -31.55 -1.89 -1.73
N ILE A 252 -32.10 -2.65 -2.67
CA ILE A 252 -31.54 -2.80 -4.02
C ILE A 252 -31.50 -1.46 -4.74
N ASN A 253 -32.48 -0.57 -4.54
CA ASN A 253 -32.52 0.73 -5.21
C ASN A 253 -31.43 1.69 -4.71
N LYS A 254 -31.19 1.68 -3.40
CA LYS A 254 -30.14 2.48 -2.77
C LYS A 254 -28.75 1.85 -2.90
N ASN A 255 -28.67 0.56 -3.23
CA ASN A 255 -27.46 -0.27 -3.21
C ASN A 255 -26.73 -0.20 -1.85
N SER A 256 -27.48 -0.29 -0.75
CA SER A 256 -26.96 -0.20 0.62
C SER A 256 -27.78 -1.03 1.61
N TYR A 257 -27.11 -1.46 2.67
CA TYR A 257 -27.81 -2.00 3.83
C TYR A 257 -28.61 -0.90 4.53
N LEU A 258 -29.78 -1.28 5.02
CA LEU A 258 -30.58 -0.39 5.85
C LEU A 258 -29.93 -0.24 7.23
N THR A 259 -29.99 0.96 7.79
CA THR A 259 -29.68 1.19 9.21
C THR A 259 -30.74 0.53 10.08
N ASP A 260 -30.46 0.34 11.38
CA ASP A 260 -31.44 -0.24 12.31
C ASP A 260 -32.75 0.56 12.32
N GLU A 261 -32.67 1.90 12.28
CA GLU A 261 -33.80 2.80 12.23
C GLU A 261 -34.63 2.67 10.94
N GLU A 262 -33.95 2.52 9.80
CA GLU A 262 -34.59 2.30 8.50
C GLU A 262 -35.19 0.90 8.38
N ALA A 263 -34.59 -0.11 9.01
CA ALA A 263 -35.02 -1.51 8.97
C ALA A 263 -36.18 -1.81 9.93
N GLU A 264 -36.30 -1.08 11.05
CA GLU A 264 -37.31 -1.32 12.09
C GLU A 264 -38.74 -1.43 11.56
N PRO A 265 -39.24 -0.52 10.69
CA PRO A 265 -40.62 -0.62 10.14
C PRO A 265 -40.82 -1.89 9.30
N PHE A 266 -39.79 -2.36 8.63
CA PHE A 266 -39.86 -3.58 7.82
C PHE A 266 -39.87 -4.83 8.69
N TYR A 267 -39.08 -4.88 9.77
CA TYR A 267 -39.12 -5.97 10.73
C TYR A 267 -40.48 -6.08 11.44
N PHE A 268 -41.11 -4.97 11.80
CA PHE A 268 -42.49 -4.99 12.29
C PHE A 268 -43.45 -5.55 11.26
N SER A 269 -43.30 -5.17 9.98
CA SER A 269 -44.13 -5.68 8.89
C SER A 269 -43.97 -7.20 8.71
N LEU A 270 -42.73 -7.71 8.82
CA LEU A 270 -42.48 -9.16 8.78
C LEU A 270 -43.10 -9.90 9.96
N GLN A 271 -43.03 -9.35 11.18
CA GLN A 271 -43.65 -9.92 12.35
C GLN A 271 -45.19 -9.98 12.23
N GLU A 272 -45.79 -9.04 11.51
CA GLU A 272 -47.22 -9.03 11.17
C GLU A 272 -47.58 -9.97 10.00
N GLY A 273 -46.61 -10.68 9.42
CA GLY A 273 -46.82 -11.58 8.29
C GLY A 273 -46.98 -10.86 6.92
N LYS A 274 -46.60 -9.58 6.83
CA LYS A 274 -46.60 -8.82 5.59
C LYS A 274 -45.34 -9.10 4.77
N GLN A 275 -45.48 -9.09 3.46
CA GLN A 275 -44.32 -9.23 2.54
C GLN A 275 -43.55 -7.92 2.46
N LEU A 276 -42.24 -8.04 2.34
CA LEU A 276 -41.35 -6.90 2.07
C LEU A 276 -41.65 -6.31 0.69
N PRO A 277 -41.42 -5.00 0.48
CA PRO A 277 -41.41 -4.40 -0.85
C PRO A 277 -40.36 -5.11 -1.73
N PRO A 278 -40.57 -5.25 -3.06
CA PRO A 278 -39.66 -5.99 -3.96
C PRO A 278 -38.22 -5.51 -3.96
N HIS A 279 -37.97 -4.25 -3.58
CA HIS A 279 -36.64 -3.66 -3.51
C HIS A 279 -35.94 -3.84 -2.15
N ILE A 280 -36.65 -4.35 -1.16
CA ILE A 280 -36.07 -4.67 0.15
C ILE A 280 -35.95 -6.19 0.26
N VAL A 281 -34.73 -6.66 0.43
CA VAL A 281 -34.42 -8.09 0.52
C VAL A 281 -33.71 -8.40 1.82
N GLU A 282 -34.07 -9.53 2.42
CA GLU A 282 -33.36 -10.04 3.60
C GLU A 282 -32.10 -10.76 3.15
N ARG A 283 -31.00 -10.53 3.87
CA ARG A 283 -29.69 -11.11 3.61
C ARG A 283 -29.02 -11.57 4.90
N SER A 284 -28.55 -12.80 4.88
CA SER A 284 -27.75 -13.36 5.97
C SER A 284 -26.28 -12.99 5.80
N LYS A 285 -25.68 -12.45 6.86
CA LYS A 285 -24.24 -12.21 6.92
C LYS A 285 -23.57 -13.45 7.50
N ARG A 286 -22.84 -14.19 6.68
CA ARG A 286 -22.07 -15.36 7.09
C ARG A 286 -20.62 -15.20 6.66
N LEU A 287 -19.73 -15.18 7.64
CA LEU A 287 -18.31 -15.19 7.45
C LEU A 287 -17.83 -16.64 7.39
N THR A 288 -17.21 -17.03 6.28
CA THR A 288 -16.60 -18.35 6.13
C THR A 288 -15.16 -18.24 5.65
N GLY A 289 -14.38 -19.29 5.89
CA GLY A 289 -13.01 -19.31 5.40
C GLY A 289 -12.07 -19.98 6.38
N TRP A 290 -10.80 -19.58 6.33
CA TRP A 290 -9.78 -20.18 7.18
C TRP A 290 -8.63 -19.19 7.45
N LEU A 291 -7.95 -19.39 8.58
CA LEU A 291 -6.67 -18.79 8.93
C LEU A 291 -5.64 -19.89 9.11
N GLY A 292 -4.39 -19.63 8.73
CA GLY A 292 -3.37 -20.66 8.82
C GLY A 292 -1.94 -20.13 8.91
N ILE A 293 -1.03 -21.08 9.14
CA ILE A 293 0.39 -20.79 9.31
C ILE A 293 1.15 -21.28 8.08
N GLN A 294 1.88 -20.37 7.43
CA GLN A 294 2.80 -20.71 6.35
C GLN A 294 3.98 -21.57 6.86
N ARG A 295 4.48 -22.45 6.00
CA ARG A 295 5.66 -23.29 6.27
C ARG A 295 6.97 -22.51 6.25
N TYR A 296 6.97 -21.28 5.72
CA TYR A 296 8.08 -20.35 5.69
C TYR A 296 7.63 -18.97 6.19
N ALA A 297 8.57 -18.11 6.52
CA ALA A 297 8.30 -16.75 6.90
C ALA A 297 8.75 -15.79 5.79
N ASP A 298 7.83 -14.93 5.33
CA ASP A 298 8.09 -13.93 4.30
C ASP A 298 7.33 -12.64 4.63
N PRO A 299 8.00 -11.53 4.97
CA PRO A 299 7.35 -10.27 5.30
C PRO A 299 6.50 -9.68 4.17
N ASN A 300 6.77 -10.09 2.93
CA ASN A 300 6.06 -9.59 1.75
C ASN A 300 4.92 -10.50 1.30
N ASP A 301 4.87 -11.75 1.78
CA ASP A 301 3.93 -12.77 1.32
C ASP A 301 3.18 -13.40 2.51
N PHE A 302 2.52 -12.54 3.31
CA PHE A 302 1.64 -12.94 4.40
C PHE A 302 0.52 -11.91 4.58
N GLY A 303 -0.53 -12.29 5.26
CA GLY A 303 -1.72 -11.46 5.47
C GLY A 303 -3.00 -12.23 5.13
N ILE A 304 -4.11 -11.56 5.26
CA ILE A 304 -5.43 -12.15 5.07
C ILE A 304 -6.00 -11.70 3.72
N ASP A 305 -6.43 -12.67 2.93
CA ASP A 305 -7.14 -12.41 1.68
C ASP A 305 -8.64 -12.34 1.96
N PHE A 306 -9.28 -11.27 1.52
CA PHE A 306 -10.73 -11.12 1.60
C PHE A 306 -11.34 -11.39 0.23
N ILE A 307 -12.25 -12.36 0.20
CA ILE A 307 -12.86 -12.89 -1.00
C ILE A 307 -14.33 -12.49 -1.04
N ARG A 308 -14.79 -12.07 -2.20
CA ARG A 308 -16.18 -11.80 -2.48
C ARG A 308 -16.60 -12.47 -3.79
N ASN A 309 -17.63 -13.33 -3.72
CA ASN A 309 -18.13 -14.09 -4.88
C ASN A 309 -16.99 -14.75 -5.68
N GLY A 310 -16.04 -15.40 -4.97
CA GLY A 310 -14.88 -16.07 -5.57
C GLY A 310 -13.75 -15.17 -6.07
N ARG A 311 -13.89 -13.84 -6.03
CA ARG A 311 -12.82 -12.88 -6.37
C ARG A 311 -12.17 -12.32 -5.11
N LYS A 312 -10.84 -12.32 -5.04
CA LYS A 312 -10.10 -11.63 -3.97
C LYS A 312 -10.17 -10.11 -4.20
N ILE A 313 -10.71 -9.41 -3.23
CA ILE A 313 -10.79 -7.94 -3.19
C ILE A 313 -9.55 -7.36 -2.51
N LEU A 314 -9.18 -7.92 -1.35
CA LEU A 314 -7.93 -7.60 -0.66
C LEU A 314 -7.05 -8.83 -0.68
N ILE A 315 -5.76 -8.62 -0.97
CA ILE A 315 -4.75 -9.68 -1.02
C ILE A 315 -3.67 -9.37 -0.01
N SER A 316 -3.37 -10.33 0.86
CA SER A 316 -2.36 -10.21 1.92
C SER A 316 -2.57 -8.94 2.78
N ASP A 317 -3.84 -8.64 3.09
CA ASP A 317 -4.20 -7.50 3.92
C ASP A 317 -3.70 -7.69 5.35
N LYS A 318 -3.16 -6.63 5.93
CA LYS A 318 -2.54 -6.64 7.25
C LYS A 318 -3.30 -5.83 8.29
N SER A 319 -4.46 -5.30 7.93
CA SER A 319 -5.23 -4.44 8.82
C SER A 319 -5.70 -5.16 10.09
N LEU A 320 -6.00 -6.46 10.00
CA LEU A 320 -6.41 -7.26 11.17
C LEU A 320 -5.29 -7.51 12.20
N PHE A 321 -4.03 -7.22 11.86
CA PHE A 321 -2.91 -7.33 12.79
C PHE A 321 -2.67 -6.06 13.62
N GLN A 322 -3.57 -5.09 13.52
CA GLN A 322 -3.53 -3.84 14.26
C GLN A 322 -4.75 -3.74 15.17
N TYR A 323 -4.56 -3.18 16.34
CA TYR A 323 -5.63 -2.86 17.28
C TYR A 323 -5.68 -1.35 17.47
N GLU A 324 -6.81 -0.74 17.16
CA GLU A 324 -7.03 0.67 17.45
C GLU A 324 -7.40 0.84 18.92
N ASN A 325 -6.58 1.55 19.64
CA ASN A 325 -6.81 1.84 21.05
C ASN A 325 -7.96 2.85 21.18
N PRO A 326 -9.09 2.47 21.79
CA PRO A 326 -10.26 3.34 21.86
C PRO A 326 -10.06 4.60 22.72
N TYR A 327 -9.01 4.61 23.58
CA TYR A 327 -8.72 5.76 24.45
C TYR A 327 -7.79 6.77 23.80
N THR A 328 -6.86 6.32 22.97
CA THR A 328 -5.85 7.18 22.35
C THR A 328 -6.02 7.35 20.86
N GLY A 329 -6.84 6.52 20.20
CA GLY A 329 -6.98 6.45 18.75
C GLY A 329 -5.70 5.98 18.04
N GLN A 330 -4.72 5.46 18.77
CA GLN A 330 -3.48 4.95 18.21
C GLN A 330 -3.62 3.48 17.80
N ASN A 331 -3.05 3.13 16.66
CA ASN A 331 -2.96 1.76 16.21
C ASN A 331 -1.79 1.04 16.88
N GLU A 332 -2.09 -0.01 17.64
CA GLU A 332 -1.10 -0.90 18.23
C GLU A 332 -0.88 -2.12 17.35
N LEU A 333 0.36 -2.36 16.99
CA LEU A 333 0.73 -3.54 16.23
C LEU A 333 0.62 -4.80 17.09
N GLN A 334 -0.29 -5.70 16.74
CA GLN A 334 -0.54 -6.95 17.46
C GLN A 334 0.32 -8.11 16.94
N TYR A 335 0.72 -8.06 15.68
CA TYR A 335 1.60 -9.04 15.02
C TYR A 335 2.68 -8.30 14.23
N PRO A 336 3.96 -8.64 14.35
CA PRO A 336 5.05 -7.92 13.68
C PRO A 336 4.88 -7.94 12.17
N LEU A 337 4.74 -6.76 11.55
CA LEU A 337 4.60 -6.59 10.10
C LEU A 337 5.94 -6.46 9.40
N GLU A 338 6.90 -5.77 10.03
CA GLU A 338 8.16 -5.35 9.40
C GLU A 338 9.41 -5.99 10.01
N LEU A 339 9.26 -6.64 11.16
CA LEU A 339 10.37 -7.35 11.79
C LEU A 339 10.62 -8.67 11.10
N GLY A 340 11.87 -8.93 10.75
CA GLY A 340 12.36 -10.02 9.91
C GLY A 340 11.75 -11.40 10.15
N THR A 341 12.09 -12.34 9.31
CA THR A 341 11.53 -13.71 9.21
C THR A 341 11.55 -14.53 10.49
N SER A 342 12.32 -14.11 11.51
CA SER A 342 12.40 -14.80 12.81
C SER A 342 11.21 -14.47 13.74
N VAL A 343 10.43 -13.42 13.46
CA VAL A 343 9.41 -12.94 14.40
C VAL A 343 8.01 -12.89 13.77
N GLY A 344 7.89 -12.74 12.45
CA GLY A 344 6.60 -12.58 11.77
C GLY A 344 6.60 -13.15 10.35
N GLY A 345 5.56 -12.80 9.57
CA GLY A 345 5.46 -13.16 8.16
C GLY A 345 4.98 -14.59 7.89
N ARG A 346 4.20 -15.19 8.80
CA ARG A 346 3.73 -16.57 8.65
C ARG A 346 2.21 -16.74 8.63
N ILE A 347 1.46 -15.77 9.13
CA ILE A 347 0.00 -15.89 9.21
C ILE A 347 -0.61 -15.49 7.88
N VAL A 348 -1.40 -16.39 7.32
CA VAL A 348 -2.19 -16.19 6.10
C VAL A 348 -3.62 -16.66 6.32
N GLY A 349 -4.52 -16.27 5.45
CA GLY A 349 -5.89 -16.75 5.49
C GLY A 349 -6.69 -16.29 4.28
N GLU A 350 -7.83 -16.95 4.08
CA GLU A 350 -8.81 -16.60 3.08
C GLU A 350 -10.18 -16.51 3.75
N LEU A 351 -10.81 -15.34 3.71
CA LEU A 351 -12.09 -15.06 4.32
C LEU A 351 -13.11 -14.67 3.24
N ASN A 352 -14.20 -15.43 3.13
CA ASN A 352 -15.33 -15.09 2.27
C ASN A 352 -16.23 -14.10 3.00
N VAL A 353 -16.39 -12.93 2.40
CA VAL A 353 -17.12 -11.78 2.94
C VAL A 353 -18.12 -11.24 1.91
N ASP A 354 -18.90 -12.13 1.30
CA ASP A 354 -19.80 -11.81 0.20
C ASP A 354 -20.83 -10.72 0.56
N TYR A 355 -21.15 -10.58 1.83
CA TYR A 355 -22.00 -9.54 2.39
C TYR A 355 -21.34 -8.15 2.48
N LEU A 356 -20.02 -8.03 2.34
CA LEU A 356 -19.35 -6.73 2.33
C LEU A 356 -19.37 -6.10 0.93
N LEU A 357 -19.71 -4.82 0.87
CA LEU A 357 -19.67 -4.07 -0.38
C LEU A 357 -18.26 -3.50 -0.61
N PRO A 358 -17.64 -3.82 -1.74
CA PRO A 358 -16.34 -3.27 -2.07
C PRO A 358 -16.45 -1.82 -2.55
N THR A 359 -15.34 -1.10 -2.47
CA THR A 359 -15.20 0.20 -3.12
C THR A 359 -15.33 0.05 -4.64
N TYR A 360 -15.60 1.16 -5.32
CA TYR A 360 -15.77 1.20 -6.77
C TYR A 360 -14.63 0.54 -7.56
N GLN A 361 -13.38 0.70 -7.12
CA GLN A 361 -12.20 0.08 -7.75
C GLN A 361 -11.98 -1.38 -7.35
N LYS A 362 -12.82 -1.94 -6.50
CA LYS A 362 -12.72 -3.30 -5.95
C LYS A 362 -11.33 -3.61 -5.35
N ASN A 363 -10.74 -2.62 -4.70
CA ASN A 363 -9.43 -2.69 -4.05
C ASN A 363 -9.48 -2.43 -2.54
N SER A 364 -10.69 -2.24 -1.98
CA SER A 364 -10.95 -2.07 -0.56
C SER A 364 -12.43 -2.33 -0.26
N PHE A 365 -12.77 -2.38 1.04
CA PHE A 365 -14.13 -2.33 1.56
C PHE A 365 -14.33 -1.03 2.33
N ASP A 366 -15.58 -0.64 2.54
CA ASP A 366 -15.91 0.44 3.46
C ASP A 366 -15.71 -0.04 4.91
N LYS A 367 -14.60 0.38 5.52
CA LYS A 367 -14.24 0.00 6.89
C LYS A 367 -15.08 0.70 7.95
N SER A 368 -15.89 1.69 7.58
CA SER A 368 -16.86 2.34 8.48
C SER A 368 -18.18 1.58 8.59
N ASP A 369 -18.43 0.60 7.71
CA ASP A 369 -19.61 -0.25 7.74
C ASP A 369 -19.61 -1.15 9.00
N ARG A 370 -20.76 -1.26 9.66
CA ARG A 370 -20.97 -2.15 10.82
C ARG A 370 -20.66 -3.61 10.50
N SER A 371 -20.88 -4.05 9.27
CA SER A 371 -20.58 -5.40 8.83
C SER A 371 -19.08 -5.67 8.80
N TRP A 372 -18.26 -4.65 8.49
CA TRP A 372 -16.79 -4.74 8.63
C TRP A 372 -16.40 -4.89 10.11
N ALA A 373 -16.98 -4.08 11.00
CA ALA A 373 -16.71 -4.17 12.44
C ALA A 373 -17.08 -5.56 13.01
N ALA A 374 -18.23 -6.11 12.62
CA ALA A 374 -18.64 -7.46 13.01
C ALA A 374 -17.68 -8.54 12.45
N THR A 375 -17.17 -8.36 11.24
CA THR A 375 -16.16 -9.25 10.65
C THR A 375 -14.86 -9.22 11.46
N VAL A 376 -14.38 -8.02 11.81
CA VAL A 376 -13.19 -7.84 12.64
C VAL A 376 -13.38 -8.49 14.01
N GLU A 377 -14.51 -8.30 14.64
CA GLU A 377 -14.83 -8.89 15.95
C GLU A 377 -14.86 -10.43 15.89
N ALA A 378 -15.47 -11.01 14.85
CA ALA A 378 -15.51 -12.47 14.69
C ALA A 378 -14.12 -13.09 14.50
N VAL A 379 -13.20 -12.39 13.84
CA VAL A 379 -11.85 -12.88 13.53
C VAL A 379 -10.84 -12.54 14.63
N CYS A 380 -10.89 -11.32 15.15
CA CYS A 380 -9.92 -10.76 16.10
C CYS A 380 -10.42 -10.80 17.56
N GLY A 381 -11.72 -10.96 17.76
CA GLY A 381 -12.35 -10.84 19.08
C GLY A 381 -12.32 -9.41 19.61
N ILE A 382 -12.74 -9.25 20.85
CA ILE A 382 -12.81 -7.94 21.51
C ILE A 382 -11.49 -7.63 22.23
N GLY A 383 -10.89 -6.51 21.91
CA GLY A 383 -9.66 -6.00 22.54
C GLY A 383 -8.37 -6.55 21.95
N PRO A 384 -7.23 -6.13 22.49
CA PRO A 384 -5.92 -6.49 21.95
C PRO A 384 -5.57 -7.96 22.15
N PHE A 385 -4.63 -8.49 21.36
CA PHE A 385 -4.17 -9.89 21.45
C PHE A 385 -3.21 -10.12 22.60
N ARG A 386 -2.38 -9.12 22.91
CA ARG A 386 -1.33 -9.24 23.92
C ARG A 386 -1.92 -9.19 25.33
N ALA A 387 -1.57 -10.14 26.17
CA ALA A 387 -2.04 -10.22 27.56
C ALA A 387 -1.72 -8.96 28.38
N GLN A 388 -0.54 -8.34 28.14
CA GLN A 388 -0.17 -7.11 28.84
C GLN A 388 -1.03 -5.92 28.41
N SER A 389 -1.28 -5.75 27.11
CA SER A 389 -2.16 -4.69 26.60
C SER A 389 -3.59 -4.87 27.13
N ARG A 390 -4.08 -6.13 27.18
CA ARG A 390 -5.40 -6.43 27.77
C ARG A 390 -5.49 -5.99 29.23
N LYS A 391 -4.47 -6.27 30.05
CA LYS A 391 -4.43 -5.81 31.46
C LYS A 391 -4.44 -4.28 31.52
N ASN A 392 -3.65 -3.63 30.69
CA ASN A 392 -3.55 -2.17 30.67
C ASN A 392 -4.88 -1.50 30.30
N TYR A 393 -5.72 -2.15 29.51
CA TYR A 393 -7.02 -1.65 29.06
C TYR A 393 -8.19 -2.27 29.80
N ASN A 394 -7.94 -2.95 30.93
CA ASN A 394 -8.97 -3.55 31.81
C ASN A 394 -9.83 -4.64 31.16
N PHE A 395 -9.30 -5.35 30.15
CA PHE A 395 -9.95 -6.55 29.64
C PHE A 395 -9.68 -7.73 30.58
N ILE A 396 -10.70 -8.22 31.25
CA ILE A 396 -10.61 -9.28 32.26
C ILE A 396 -10.46 -10.66 31.62
N GLU A 397 -11.25 -10.92 30.56
CA GLU A 397 -11.30 -12.22 29.90
C GLU A 397 -10.19 -12.36 28.86
N PRO A 398 -9.63 -13.57 28.65
CA PRO A 398 -8.67 -13.81 27.58
C PRO A 398 -9.34 -13.63 26.22
N ASN A 399 -8.57 -13.25 25.19
CA ASN A 399 -9.05 -13.24 23.81
C ASN A 399 -8.77 -14.62 23.20
N GLU A 400 -9.82 -15.38 22.91
CA GLU A 400 -9.76 -16.73 22.31
C GLU A 400 -10.17 -16.73 20.84
N SER A 401 -10.20 -15.56 20.20
CA SER A 401 -10.53 -15.46 18.78
C SER A 401 -9.51 -16.18 17.90
N PRO A 402 -9.93 -16.65 16.70
CA PRO A 402 -9.07 -17.43 15.82
C PRO A 402 -7.72 -16.78 15.51
N LEU A 403 -7.73 -15.49 15.19
CA LEU A 403 -6.49 -14.78 14.85
C LEU A 403 -5.62 -14.56 16.08
N CYS A 404 -6.20 -14.23 17.23
CA CYS A 404 -5.47 -14.07 18.49
C CYS A 404 -4.75 -15.35 18.90
N LEU A 405 -5.42 -16.51 18.80
CA LEU A 405 -4.82 -17.81 19.10
C LEU A 405 -3.62 -18.10 18.17
N LEU A 406 -3.76 -17.87 16.85
CA LEU A 406 -2.65 -18.06 15.91
C LEU A 406 -1.51 -17.08 16.17
N VAL A 407 -1.79 -15.81 16.39
CA VAL A 407 -0.75 -14.80 16.70
C VAL A 407 0.05 -15.20 17.92
N ASN A 408 -0.61 -15.59 19.01
CA ASN A 408 0.08 -15.92 20.26
C ASN A 408 0.81 -17.28 20.20
N ALA A 409 0.25 -18.28 19.51
CA ALA A 409 0.84 -19.61 19.42
C ALA A 409 2.04 -19.69 18.47
N TYR A 410 2.05 -18.88 17.40
CA TYR A 410 3.00 -18.99 16.29
C TYR A 410 3.89 -17.74 16.08
N GLN A 411 4.09 -16.94 17.10
CA GLN A 411 4.96 -15.76 17.03
C GLN A 411 6.41 -16.07 16.64
N ARG A 412 6.90 -17.26 17.02
CA ARG A 412 8.30 -17.63 16.84
C ARG A 412 8.49 -18.45 15.57
N ALA A 413 9.50 -18.11 14.79
CA ALA A 413 9.99 -18.88 13.64
C ALA A 413 11.32 -19.57 13.99
N THR A 414 11.40 -20.18 15.20
CA THR A 414 12.54 -21.01 15.58
C THR A 414 12.38 -22.39 14.92
N ALA A 415 13.42 -22.87 14.27
CA ALA A 415 13.39 -24.16 13.59
C ALA A 415 13.12 -25.30 14.58
N GLY A 416 12.35 -26.27 14.12
CA GLY A 416 11.93 -27.44 14.89
C GLY A 416 10.42 -27.69 14.84
N THR A 417 10.03 -28.88 15.29
CA THR A 417 8.62 -29.29 15.28
C THR A 417 7.77 -28.53 16.30
N LYS A 418 8.39 -28.06 17.39
CA LYS A 418 7.71 -27.28 18.43
C LYS A 418 7.06 -26.01 17.90
N HIS A 419 7.62 -25.41 16.85
CA HIS A 419 7.13 -24.18 16.24
C HIS A 419 6.65 -24.38 14.79
N LEU A 420 6.60 -25.61 14.33
CA LEU A 420 6.26 -25.97 12.94
C LEU A 420 7.08 -25.14 11.93
N PHE A 421 8.41 -25.16 12.07
CA PHE A 421 9.27 -24.35 11.21
C PHE A 421 10.52 -25.15 10.80
N ALA A 422 10.73 -25.29 9.49
CA ALA A 422 11.98 -25.83 8.95
C ALA A 422 13.11 -24.79 9.09
N PRO A 423 14.39 -25.22 9.13
CA PRO A 423 15.52 -24.28 9.13
C PRO A 423 15.37 -23.23 8.01
N ASN A 424 15.67 -21.96 8.32
CA ASN A 424 15.31 -20.81 7.49
C ASN A 424 15.78 -20.94 6.04
N GLU A 425 17.01 -21.35 5.80
CA GLU A 425 17.56 -21.54 4.46
C GLU A 425 16.89 -22.71 3.70
N THR A 426 16.56 -23.78 4.43
CA THR A 426 15.80 -24.90 3.88
C THR A 426 14.38 -24.47 3.54
N ALA A 427 13.72 -23.74 4.45
CA ALA A 427 12.39 -23.21 4.25
C ALA A 427 12.30 -22.29 3.02
N LYS A 428 13.25 -21.37 2.84
CA LYS A 428 13.33 -20.49 1.66
C LYS A 428 13.51 -21.26 0.36
N ARG A 429 14.39 -22.27 0.35
CA ARG A 429 14.60 -23.13 -0.81
C ARG A 429 13.33 -23.91 -1.17
N TYR A 430 12.69 -24.53 -0.18
CA TYR A 430 11.45 -25.28 -0.36
C TYR A 430 10.30 -24.37 -0.84
N ALA A 431 10.19 -23.15 -0.31
CA ALA A 431 9.21 -22.16 -0.76
C ALA A 431 9.39 -21.82 -2.25
N LYS A 432 10.64 -21.66 -2.72
CA LYS A 432 10.94 -21.41 -4.12
C LYS A 432 10.49 -22.57 -5.03
N ASP A 433 10.71 -23.81 -4.58
CA ASP A 433 10.34 -24.99 -5.35
C ASP A 433 8.83 -25.28 -5.29
N TYR A 434 8.18 -24.99 -4.15
CA TYR A 434 6.72 -24.96 -4.02
C TYR A 434 6.08 -23.95 -5.02
N LYS A 435 6.61 -22.71 -5.07
CA LYS A 435 6.12 -21.67 -6.00
C LYS A 435 6.33 -22.06 -7.48
N LYS A 436 7.20 -23.01 -7.79
CA LYS A 436 7.38 -23.59 -9.12
C LYS A 436 6.44 -24.78 -9.41
N GLY A 437 5.59 -25.17 -8.45
CA GLY A 437 4.63 -26.25 -8.59
C GLY A 437 5.26 -27.65 -8.54
N LYS A 438 6.45 -27.82 -7.92
CA LYS A 438 7.05 -29.16 -7.76
C LYS A 438 6.25 -29.98 -6.75
N SER A 439 5.73 -31.13 -7.18
CA SER A 439 4.78 -31.98 -6.44
C SER A 439 5.27 -32.39 -5.05
N GLU A 440 6.56 -32.68 -4.90
CA GLU A 440 7.19 -33.10 -3.63
C GLU A 440 7.17 -32.06 -2.52
N TYR A 441 6.94 -30.75 -2.87
CA TYR A 441 6.86 -29.65 -1.92
C TYR A 441 5.42 -29.21 -1.64
N ILE A 442 4.43 -29.77 -2.32
CA ILE A 442 3.01 -29.38 -2.20
C ILE A 442 2.46 -29.80 -0.83
N ASP A 443 2.73 -31.05 -0.39
CA ASP A 443 2.39 -31.46 0.95
C ASP A 443 3.42 -31.01 2.00
N ASP A 444 3.15 -31.24 3.28
CA ASP A 444 4.03 -30.80 4.36
C ASP A 444 5.07 -31.85 4.82
N SER A 445 5.14 -33.02 4.18
CA SER A 445 5.98 -34.14 4.63
C SER A 445 7.46 -33.82 4.64
N LEU A 446 7.98 -33.23 3.55
CA LEU A 446 9.38 -32.80 3.50
C LEU A 446 9.70 -31.71 4.49
N TRP A 447 8.80 -30.76 4.66
CA TRP A 447 8.92 -29.66 5.60
C TRP A 447 8.94 -30.16 7.05
N TRP A 448 8.05 -31.10 7.37
CA TRP A 448 8.00 -31.76 8.66
C TRP A 448 9.27 -32.56 8.95
N LYS A 449 9.77 -33.27 7.94
CA LYS A 449 11.03 -34.03 8.05
C LYS A 449 12.19 -33.07 8.38
N ALA A 450 12.31 -31.96 7.68
CA ALA A 450 13.35 -30.96 7.94
C ALA A 450 13.25 -30.34 9.35
N ALA A 451 12.05 -30.09 9.85
CA ALA A 451 11.83 -29.61 11.21
C ALA A 451 12.23 -30.67 12.27
N ARG A 452 11.95 -31.95 12.02
CA ARG A 452 12.35 -33.07 12.92
C ARG A 452 13.86 -33.30 12.94
N GLU A 453 14.52 -33.19 11.80
CA GLU A 453 15.97 -33.30 11.70
C GLU A 453 16.66 -32.19 12.52
N GLU A 454 16.10 -31.00 12.52
CA GLU A 454 16.60 -29.89 13.34
C GLU A 454 16.44 -30.17 14.84
N ASP A 455 15.29 -30.71 15.28
CA ASP A 455 15.10 -31.13 16.68
C ASP A 455 16.13 -32.20 17.10
N GLN A 456 16.51 -33.13 16.21
CA GLN A 456 17.51 -34.15 16.48
C GLN A 456 18.91 -33.53 16.61
N LEU A 457 19.27 -32.57 15.75
CA LEU A 457 20.54 -31.85 15.82
C LEU A 457 20.67 -31.03 17.12
N GLN A 458 19.59 -30.37 17.53
CA GLN A 458 19.56 -29.61 18.79
C GLN A 458 19.68 -30.52 20.03
N ASN A 459 19.14 -31.75 19.97
CA ASN A 459 19.25 -32.73 21.05
C ASN A 459 20.60 -33.47 21.09
N THR A 460 21.31 -33.57 19.95
CA THR A 460 22.64 -34.26 19.86
C THR A 460 23.83 -33.32 20.06
N GLY A 461 23.65 -32.02 19.99
CA GLY A 461 24.64 -30.98 20.26
C GLY A 461 24.87 -30.85 21.77
N GLY A 462 25.88 -31.55 22.27
CA GLY A 462 26.18 -31.73 23.70
C GLY A 462 26.16 -30.48 24.57
N SER A 463 25.70 -30.71 25.74
CA SER A 463 25.96 -30.01 27.03
C SER A 463 26.60 -28.62 26.91
N ARG A 464 25.79 -27.60 26.89
CA ARG A 464 26.03 -26.39 27.67
C ARG A 464 24.76 -26.07 28.46
N SER A 465 24.74 -26.60 29.66
CA SER A 465 23.79 -26.30 30.71
C SER A 465 23.96 -24.82 31.11
N THR A 466 23.02 -24.00 30.69
CA THR A 466 22.65 -22.81 31.46
C THR A 466 21.24 -23.08 31.97
N PRO A 467 21.00 -22.90 33.27
CA PRO A 467 19.70 -23.17 33.88
C PRO A 467 18.71 -22.15 33.35
N VAL A 468 17.71 -22.63 32.64
CA VAL A 468 16.54 -21.83 32.26
C VAL A 468 15.71 -21.63 33.52
N ASN A 469 15.77 -20.46 34.09
CA ASN A 469 14.82 -19.99 35.08
C ASN A 469 13.43 -19.94 34.43
N THR A 470 12.58 -20.86 34.85
CA THR A 470 11.17 -20.89 34.47
C THR A 470 10.45 -19.79 35.23
N GLY A 471 10.28 -18.62 34.62
CA GLY A 471 9.54 -17.55 35.29
C GLY A 471 9.42 -16.22 34.56
N ASP A 472 10.10 -15.99 33.46
CA ASP A 472 10.00 -14.68 32.80
C ASP A 472 9.25 -14.74 31.46
N ASN A 473 8.18 -13.96 31.38
CA ASN A 473 7.40 -13.71 30.19
C ASN A 473 8.26 -13.02 29.11
N PRO A 474 8.35 -13.53 27.86
CA PRO A 474 9.20 -12.93 26.81
C PRO A 474 8.70 -11.58 26.27
N SER A 475 7.61 -11.03 26.82
CA SER A 475 7.04 -9.75 26.36
C SER A 475 7.84 -8.51 26.76
N ASP A 476 8.72 -8.61 27.78
CA ASP A 476 9.39 -7.44 28.32
C ASP A 476 10.65 -7.03 27.54
N ASN A 477 11.26 -7.96 26.79
CA ASN A 477 12.51 -7.67 26.08
C ASN A 477 12.36 -6.87 24.76
N ILE A 478 11.18 -6.84 24.14
CA ILE A 478 10.97 -6.09 22.88
C ILE A 478 10.69 -4.61 23.18
N ASN A 479 9.98 -4.32 24.24
CA ASN A 479 9.72 -2.93 24.65
C ASN A 479 10.96 -2.25 25.22
N ASP A 480 11.85 -2.96 25.91
CA ASP A 480 13.13 -2.41 26.36
C ASP A 480 14.09 -2.11 25.20
N TYR A 481 14.04 -2.91 24.13
CA TYR A 481 14.86 -2.68 22.95
C TYR A 481 14.40 -1.44 22.15
N LEU A 482 13.08 -1.25 21.99
CA LEU A 482 12.50 -0.07 21.35
C LEU A 482 12.62 1.19 22.24
N THR A 483 12.46 1.03 23.55
CA THR A 483 12.57 2.15 24.52
C THR A 483 14.01 2.63 24.67
N GLY A 484 15.00 1.74 24.53
CA GLY A 484 16.42 2.08 24.50
C GLY A 484 16.78 2.95 23.28
N TYR A 485 16.32 2.58 22.10
CA TYR A 485 16.58 3.33 20.87
C TYR A 485 15.93 4.73 20.85
N ILE A 486 14.72 4.85 21.40
CA ILE A 486 14.00 6.13 21.51
C ILE A 486 14.65 7.01 22.59
N LYS A 487 15.10 6.43 23.71
CA LYS A 487 15.82 7.19 24.77
C LYS A 487 17.17 7.70 24.29
N ASP A 488 17.93 6.90 23.53
CA ASP A 488 19.23 7.34 23.01
C ASP A 488 19.12 8.42 21.93
N ALA A 489 18.03 8.41 21.13
CA ALA A 489 17.74 9.49 20.19
C ALA A 489 17.36 10.80 20.91
N LEU A 490 16.53 10.72 21.96
CA LEU A 490 16.13 11.88 22.77
C LEU A 490 17.29 12.46 23.61
N ILE A 491 18.20 11.62 24.11
CA ILE A 491 19.37 12.07 24.92
C ILE A 491 20.39 12.80 24.03
N LYS A 492 20.51 12.41 22.74
CA LYS A 492 21.39 13.14 21.80
C LYS A 492 20.86 14.51 21.41
N GLU A 493 19.55 14.70 21.34
CA GLU A 493 18.97 16.03 21.11
C GLU A 493 19.06 16.97 22.32
N THR A 494 19.03 16.41 23.55
CA THR A 494 19.09 17.21 24.77
C THR A 494 20.51 17.64 25.14
N GLN A 495 21.55 17.05 24.61
CA GLN A 495 22.96 17.40 24.92
C GLN A 495 23.55 18.50 24.03
N GLN A 496 22.82 18.97 23.00
CA GLN A 496 23.29 20.06 22.12
C GLN A 496 22.77 21.46 22.51
N THR A 497 21.99 21.59 23.57
CA THR A 497 21.39 22.90 23.97
C THR A 497 21.95 23.51 25.25
N ASP A 498 22.97 22.92 25.88
CA ASP A 498 23.59 23.49 27.08
C ASP A 498 24.96 24.10 26.80
N ILE A 499 25.03 25.18 26.05
CA ILE A 499 26.10 26.21 26.21
C ILE A 499 25.53 27.54 25.69
N ILE A 500 25.07 28.39 26.55
CA ILE A 500 25.27 29.83 26.65
C ILE A 500 24.35 30.35 27.77
N LYS A 501 24.87 30.34 28.99
CA LYS A 501 24.46 31.28 30.05
C LYS A 501 25.56 32.32 30.19
N THR A 502 25.28 33.57 29.83
CA THR A 502 25.98 34.69 30.38
C THR A 502 24.97 35.74 30.84
N THR A 503 25.07 35.95 32.11
CA THR A 503 24.51 37.00 32.99
C THR A 503 24.55 38.40 32.38
N THR A 504 23.44 39.12 32.54
CA THR A 504 23.44 40.51 33.07
C THR A 504 22.01 40.93 33.40
N GLU A 505 21.70 41.09 34.66
CA GLU A 505 20.72 42.09 35.11
C GLU A 505 21.31 43.51 34.95
N PRO A 506 20.52 44.58 34.66
CA PRO A 506 19.91 45.30 35.74
C PRO A 506 18.57 46.03 35.42
N ASP A 507 17.97 46.44 36.51
CA ASP A 507 17.16 47.62 36.78
C ASP A 507 15.65 47.62 36.57
N ALA A 508 15.06 47.81 37.72
CA ALA A 508 13.69 48.11 38.05
C ALA A 508 13.13 49.33 37.33
N PHE A 509 11.95 49.19 36.74
CA PHE A 509 11.06 50.33 36.51
C PHE A 509 9.63 50.06 36.99
N VAL A 510 9.11 51.00 37.62
CA VAL A 510 7.88 51.26 38.32
C VAL A 510 6.65 50.74 37.62
N THR A 511 5.81 49.99 38.32
CA THR A 511 4.48 49.53 37.92
C THR A 511 3.45 50.66 38.03
N VAL A 512 2.71 50.84 36.92
CA VAL A 512 1.42 51.53 36.90
C VAL A 512 0.36 50.41 36.89
N PRO A 513 -0.73 50.48 37.66
CA PRO A 513 -1.73 49.41 37.72
C PRO A 513 -2.55 49.33 36.44
N SER A 514 -2.45 48.23 35.72
CA SER A 514 -3.26 47.89 34.59
C SER A 514 -4.65 47.39 35.03
N SER A 515 -5.67 47.78 34.33
CA SER A 515 -7.03 47.27 34.41
C SER A 515 -7.08 45.72 34.30
N PRO A 516 -8.09 45.03 34.91
CA PRO A 516 -8.16 43.58 34.91
C PRO A 516 -8.18 43.06 33.49
N PRO A 517 -7.46 41.95 33.20
CA PRO A 517 -7.35 41.39 31.85
C PRO A 517 -8.73 40.96 31.34
N THR A 518 -8.99 41.19 30.05
CA THR A 518 -10.18 40.71 29.37
C THR A 518 -10.14 39.15 29.32
N PRO A 519 -11.28 38.46 29.21
CA PRO A 519 -11.32 36.99 29.17
C PRO A 519 -10.45 36.35 28.08
N GLU A 520 -10.21 37.04 26.98
CA GLU A 520 -9.32 36.60 25.91
C GLU A 520 -7.82 36.74 26.31
N THR A 521 -7.44 37.81 26.94
CA THR A 521 -6.07 38.03 27.42
C THR A 521 -5.67 36.98 28.49
N SER A 522 -6.64 36.56 29.32
CA SER A 522 -6.43 35.48 30.30
C SER A 522 -6.16 34.12 29.63
N LYS A 523 -6.91 33.79 28.57
CA LYS A 523 -6.69 32.56 27.79
C LYS A 523 -5.34 32.54 27.07
N ILE A 524 -4.92 33.65 26.48
CA ILE A 524 -3.63 33.76 25.79
C ILE A 524 -2.51 33.52 26.77
N ASN A 525 -2.53 34.19 27.94
CA ASN A 525 -1.51 33.99 28.98
C ASN A 525 -1.45 32.56 29.48
N GLU A 526 -2.60 31.89 29.71
CA GLU A 526 -2.64 30.48 30.09
C GLU A 526 -2.02 29.58 29.03
N LEU A 527 -2.21 29.87 27.75
CA LEU A 527 -1.61 29.10 26.66
C LEU A 527 -0.10 29.38 26.54
N ILE A 528 0.35 30.62 26.75
CA ILE A 528 1.77 30.96 26.73
C ILE A 528 2.53 30.22 27.85
N ASP A 529 1.96 30.17 29.07
CA ASP A 529 2.60 29.53 30.24
C ASP A 529 2.86 28.02 30.05
N ARG A 530 2.13 27.36 29.14
CA ARG A 530 2.27 25.93 28.84
C ARG A 530 2.72 25.64 27.40
N SER A 531 3.40 26.58 26.77
CA SER A 531 3.92 26.44 25.42
C SER A 531 5.30 27.12 25.28
N TYR A 532 6.00 26.82 24.20
CA TYR A 532 7.22 27.50 23.83
C TYR A 532 7.13 28.14 22.44
N LEU A 533 7.87 29.23 22.24
CA LEU A 533 7.87 29.98 20.98
C LEU A 533 8.64 29.22 19.90
N VAL A 534 8.01 29.02 18.73
CA VAL A 534 8.60 28.36 17.56
C VAL A 534 9.08 29.40 16.57
N ASN A 535 10.36 29.73 16.60
CA ASN A 535 10.94 30.80 15.75
C ASN A 535 10.78 30.53 14.24
N GLN A 536 10.82 29.26 13.81
CA GLN A 536 10.68 28.88 12.39
C GLN A 536 9.30 29.21 11.78
N LEU A 537 8.27 29.29 12.62
CA LEU A 537 6.90 29.65 12.23
C LEU A 537 6.55 31.10 12.59
N SER A 538 7.35 31.75 13.45
CA SER A 538 7.14 33.12 13.93
C SER A 538 7.72 34.14 12.94
N LEU A 539 7.06 34.29 11.80
CA LEU A 539 7.51 35.10 10.67
C LEU A 539 6.47 36.14 10.25
N ASN A 540 6.85 37.01 9.33
CA ASN A 540 5.96 37.94 8.65
C ASN A 540 5.47 37.32 7.33
N TYR A 541 4.16 37.09 7.23
CA TYR A 541 3.54 36.51 6.05
C TYR A 541 2.81 37.57 5.23
N LYS A 542 3.00 37.57 3.93
CA LYS A 542 2.33 38.54 3.00
C LYS A 542 1.96 37.82 1.69
N TYR A 543 0.98 38.38 0.99
CA TYR A 543 0.61 37.95 -0.36
C TYR A 543 0.78 39.12 -1.32
N GLY A 544 1.66 39.00 -2.31
CA GLY A 544 1.96 40.07 -3.25
C GLY A 544 2.34 41.40 -2.55
N ASN A 545 1.61 42.48 -2.86
CA ASN A 545 1.82 43.81 -2.27
C ASN A 545 0.98 44.07 -1.00
N THR A 546 0.34 43.08 -0.40
CA THR A 546 -0.46 43.25 0.81
C THR A 546 0.42 43.59 2.03
N ALA A 547 -0.15 44.22 3.04
CA ALA A 547 0.56 44.46 4.28
C ALA A 547 0.89 43.12 4.98
N PRO A 548 2.08 42.95 5.54
CA PRO A 548 2.45 41.69 6.19
C PRO A 548 1.60 41.45 7.45
N LEU A 549 1.30 40.18 7.71
CA LEU A 549 0.75 39.68 8.97
C LEU A 549 1.90 39.10 9.80
N LYS A 550 2.19 39.65 10.94
CA LYS A 550 3.22 39.22 11.86
C LYS A 550 2.66 38.12 12.75
N VAL A 551 3.28 36.94 12.72
CA VAL A 551 2.85 35.80 13.50
C VAL A 551 3.86 35.49 14.62
N ARG A 552 3.34 35.15 15.80
CA ARG A 552 4.07 34.51 16.89
C ARG A 552 3.46 33.11 17.05
N ALA A 553 4.24 32.09 16.79
CA ALA A 553 3.79 30.71 16.82
C ALA A 553 4.29 29.98 18.06
N TYR A 554 3.41 29.25 18.72
CA TYR A 554 3.69 28.55 19.98
C TYR A 554 3.26 27.09 19.88
N GLU A 555 4.13 26.19 20.33
CA GLU A 555 3.84 24.76 20.47
C GLU A 555 3.50 24.43 21.94
N LEU A 556 2.40 23.73 22.16
CA LEU A 556 2.02 23.29 23.50
C LEU A 556 2.97 22.21 24.02
N THR A 557 3.46 22.39 25.23
CA THR A 557 4.25 21.37 25.97
C THR A 557 3.37 20.46 26.83
N SER A 558 2.18 20.95 27.20
CA SER A 558 1.24 20.19 28.02
C SER A 558 -0.20 20.67 27.84
N GLY A 559 -1.16 19.77 28.08
CA GLY A 559 -2.57 20.02 27.95
C GLY A 559 -3.06 20.04 26.51
N TYR A 560 -4.28 20.51 26.29
CA TYR A 560 -4.94 20.52 24.99
C TYR A 560 -5.60 21.87 24.71
N ILE A 561 -5.88 22.15 23.44
CA ILE A 561 -6.65 23.32 23.03
C ILE A 561 -8.11 22.92 22.89
N PHE A 562 -9.01 23.58 23.60
CA PHE A 562 -10.44 23.36 23.54
C PHE A 562 -11.22 24.58 23.06
N GLU A 563 -12.24 24.34 22.26
CA GLU A 563 -13.26 25.30 21.91
C GLU A 563 -14.63 24.64 22.00
N LYS A 564 -15.49 25.14 22.88
CA LYS A 564 -16.85 24.60 23.11
C LYS A 564 -16.83 23.06 23.26
N ASP A 565 -16.03 22.55 24.18
CA ASP A 565 -15.85 21.12 24.49
C ASP A 565 -15.22 20.25 23.39
N ALA A 566 -14.88 20.83 22.23
CA ALA A 566 -14.17 20.12 21.18
C ALA A 566 -12.66 20.40 21.24
N ARG A 567 -11.84 19.34 21.24
CA ARG A 567 -10.39 19.46 21.10
C ARG A 567 -10.03 19.98 19.69
N LYS A 568 -9.18 21.01 19.63
CA LYS A 568 -8.74 21.64 18.38
C LYS A 568 -7.25 21.43 18.15
N PRO A 569 -6.83 21.28 16.87
CA PRO A 569 -5.40 21.16 16.54
C PRO A 569 -4.63 22.45 16.81
N CYS A 570 -5.32 23.61 16.76
CA CYS A 570 -4.70 24.91 16.91
C CYS A 570 -5.71 25.98 17.32
N ALA A 571 -5.19 27.12 17.80
CA ALA A 571 -5.96 28.34 18.09
C ALA A 571 -5.23 29.55 17.53
N PHE A 572 -6.00 30.57 17.11
CA PHE A 572 -5.53 31.82 16.55
C PHE A 572 -6.12 32.99 17.31
N PHE A 573 -5.26 33.89 17.74
CA PHE A 573 -5.66 35.12 18.43
C PHE A 573 -5.13 36.34 17.66
N PRO A 574 -5.92 36.90 16.72
CA PRO A 574 -5.52 38.00 15.91
C PRO A 574 -5.66 39.36 16.67
N SER A 575 -4.66 40.19 16.52
CA SER A 575 -4.67 41.58 17.03
C SER A 575 -4.12 42.55 15.97
N GLY A 576 -5.01 43.18 15.20
CA GLY A 576 -4.62 44.05 14.09
C GLY A 576 -3.82 43.33 13.01
N THR A 577 -2.54 43.72 12.85
CA THR A 577 -1.57 43.11 11.93
C THR A 577 -0.71 42.01 12.57
N GLU A 578 -0.97 41.66 13.83
CA GLU A 578 -0.31 40.56 14.54
C GLU A 578 -1.26 39.42 14.81
N CYS A 579 -0.73 38.22 15.01
CA CYS A 579 -1.48 37.02 15.34
C CYS A 579 -0.66 36.09 16.21
N ASP A 580 -1.22 35.64 17.35
CA ASP A 580 -0.67 34.56 18.14
C ASP A 580 -1.30 33.27 17.68
N PHE A 581 -0.46 32.32 17.29
CA PHE A 581 -0.81 31.01 16.79
C PHE A 581 -0.33 29.94 17.76
N PHE A 582 -1.24 29.15 18.32
CA PHE A 582 -0.92 28.01 19.21
C PHE A 582 -1.32 26.73 18.52
N TYR A 583 -0.52 25.68 18.65
CA TYR A 583 -0.87 24.35 18.14
C TYR A 583 -0.53 23.23 19.13
N ASP A 584 -1.34 22.19 19.07
CA ASP A 584 -1.20 20.96 19.86
C ASP A 584 -0.56 19.86 19.00
N PRO A 585 0.74 19.56 19.18
CA PRO A 585 1.44 18.56 18.35
C PRO A 585 0.90 17.15 18.53
N GLN A 586 0.19 16.89 19.63
CA GLN A 586 -0.42 15.59 19.92
C GLN A 586 -1.85 15.46 19.37
N HIS A 587 -2.39 16.50 18.72
CA HIS A 587 -3.70 16.38 18.10
C HIS A 587 -3.64 15.40 16.92
N PRO A 588 -4.63 14.49 16.74
CA PRO A 588 -4.64 13.50 15.66
C PRO A 588 -4.37 14.07 14.27
N LEU A 589 -4.91 15.24 13.95
CA LEU A 589 -4.67 15.91 12.68
C LEU A 589 -3.18 16.20 12.40
N LEU A 590 -2.39 16.48 13.44
CA LEU A 590 -0.95 16.80 13.30
C LEU A 590 -0.05 15.58 13.53
N SER A 591 -0.50 14.61 14.34
CA SER A 591 0.30 13.42 14.67
C SER A 591 0.06 12.22 13.76
N GLN A 592 -1.12 12.12 13.10
CA GLN A 592 -1.51 10.93 12.31
C GLN A 592 -1.74 11.23 10.82
N TYR A 593 -1.99 12.50 10.46
CA TYR A 593 -2.22 12.91 9.08
C TYR A 593 -1.04 13.74 8.57
N PRO A 594 -0.82 13.84 7.25
CA PRO A 594 0.29 14.62 6.68
C PRO A 594 0.08 16.14 6.74
N PHE A 595 -0.65 16.61 7.76
CA PHE A 595 -0.82 18.03 8.02
C PHE A 595 0.26 18.53 8.97
N THR A 596 0.89 19.63 8.60
CA THR A 596 1.88 20.30 9.45
C THR A 596 1.27 21.54 10.11
N PRO A 597 1.80 21.99 11.27
CA PRO A 597 1.38 23.27 11.86
C PRO A 597 1.50 24.43 10.88
N LYS A 598 2.53 24.42 10.03
CA LYS A 598 2.75 25.44 8.99
C LYS A 598 1.61 25.48 7.96
N MET A 599 1.09 24.33 7.54
CA MET A 599 -0.05 24.25 6.61
C MET A 599 -1.32 24.84 7.21
N LEU A 600 -1.61 24.53 8.50
CA LEU A 600 -2.77 25.11 9.18
C LEU A 600 -2.64 26.62 9.34
N LEU A 601 -1.43 27.09 9.66
CA LEU A 601 -1.12 28.50 9.75
C LEU A 601 -1.32 29.21 8.39
N LEU A 602 -0.81 28.67 7.29
CA LEU A 602 -0.96 29.26 5.96
C LEU A 602 -2.41 29.27 5.48
N GLN A 603 -3.19 28.25 5.81
CA GLN A 603 -4.63 28.22 5.53
C GLN A 603 -5.37 29.35 6.28
N TYR A 604 -5.06 29.56 7.55
CA TYR A 604 -5.64 30.66 8.33
C TYR A 604 -5.24 32.03 7.78
N ILE A 605 -3.94 32.20 7.47
CA ILE A 605 -3.42 33.47 6.91
C ILE A 605 -4.12 33.80 5.59
N SER A 606 -4.28 32.82 4.68
CA SER A 606 -4.98 33.03 3.41
C SER A 606 -6.41 33.51 3.61
N SER A 607 -7.15 32.89 4.54
CA SER A 607 -8.51 33.33 4.89
C SER A 607 -8.53 34.72 5.50
N ARG A 608 -7.53 35.03 6.33
CA ARG A 608 -7.44 36.36 6.98
C ARG A 608 -7.11 37.47 5.98
N LEU A 609 -6.17 37.21 5.06
CA LEU A 609 -5.80 38.16 4.01
C LEU A 609 -6.96 38.38 3.03
N MET A 610 -7.74 37.34 2.71
CA MET A 610 -8.95 37.50 1.90
C MET A 610 -9.92 38.51 2.49
N VAL A 611 -10.23 38.35 3.78
CA VAL A 611 -11.18 39.26 4.47
C VAL A 611 -10.61 40.67 4.59
N ARG A 612 -9.33 40.80 4.97
CA ARG A 612 -8.67 42.09 5.18
C ARG A 612 -8.48 42.90 3.89
N ASP A 613 -8.01 42.21 2.84
CA ASP A 613 -7.57 42.86 1.60
C ASP A 613 -8.57 42.65 0.44
N SER A 614 -9.78 42.19 0.75
CA SER A 614 -10.89 41.97 -0.22
C SER A 614 -10.49 41.11 -1.42
N LEU A 615 -9.65 40.08 -1.19
CA LEU A 615 -9.25 39.12 -2.22
C LEU A 615 -10.40 38.17 -2.54
N THR A 616 -10.47 37.70 -3.78
CA THR A 616 -11.60 36.87 -4.26
C THR A 616 -11.28 35.37 -4.36
N ASP A 617 -9.99 34.99 -4.36
CA ASP A 617 -9.56 33.60 -4.55
C ASP A 617 -8.67 33.11 -3.40
N ILE A 618 -9.28 32.36 -2.50
CA ILE A 618 -8.59 31.76 -1.34
C ILE A 618 -7.58 30.70 -1.78
N VAL A 619 -7.89 29.94 -2.85
CA VAL A 619 -7.03 28.84 -3.29
C VAL A 619 -5.74 29.40 -3.90
N ALA A 620 -5.85 30.42 -4.76
CA ALA A 620 -4.68 31.11 -5.32
C ALA A 620 -3.84 31.79 -4.24
N THR A 621 -4.47 32.43 -3.25
CA THR A 621 -3.77 33.05 -2.12
C THR A 621 -3.04 32.03 -1.28
N PHE A 622 -3.69 30.88 -0.97
CA PHE A 622 -3.06 29.79 -0.22
C PHE A 622 -1.91 29.17 -1.01
N ALA A 623 -2.11 28.87 -2.31
CA ALA A 623 -1.08 28.30 -3.17
C ALA A 623 0.18 29.19 -3.21
N SER A 624 0.02 30.49 -3.40
CA SER A 624 1.14 31.43 -3.39
C SER A 624 1.87 31.47 -2.03
N LEU A 625 1.12 31.49 -0.92
CA LEU A 625 1.73 31.45 0.41
C LEU A 625 2.50 30.15 0.67
N VAL A 626 2.02 29.02 0.15
CA VAL A 626 2.72 27.71 0.22
C VAL A 626 4.00 27.76 -0.63
N GLU A 627 3.91 28.26 -1.87
CA GLU A 627 5.07 28.41 -2.76
C GLU A 627 6.15 29.32 -2.16
N ASP A 628 5.76 30.42 -1.52
CA ASP A 628 6.69 31.37 -0.91
C ASP A 628 7.30 30.85 0.40
N SER A 629 6.51 30.08 1.19
CA SER A 629 6.89 29.76 2.57
C SER A 629 7.35 28.33 2.77
N MET A 630 7.07 27.41 1.82
CA MET A 630 7.37 25.97 1.93
C MET A 630 8.24 25.47 0.77
N GLN A 631 9.18 26.25 0.30
CA GLN A 631 10.07 25.86 -0.80
C GLN A 631 10.87 24.59 -0.47
N GLU A 632 11.19 24.36 0.80
CA GLU A 632 11.83 23.16 1.30
C GLU A 632 10.99 21.88 1.14
N ALA A 633 9.68 22.01 1.10
CA ALA A 633 8.76 20.87 0.88
C ALA A 633 8.47 20.62 -0.62
N ARG A 634 9.01 21.45 -1.50
CA ARG A 634 8.86 21.27 -2.95
C ARG A 634 9.77 20.14 -3.42
N ILE A 635 9.18 19.10 -3.94
CA ILE A 635 9.93 18.03 -4.61
C ILE A 635 10.13 18.44 -6.06
N ASP A 636 11.28 19.03 -6.33
CA ASP A 636 11.74 19.27 -7.70
C ASP A 636 12.55 18.07 -8.16
N ARG A 637 12.05 17.37 -9.19
CA ARG A 637 12.67 16.16 -9.70
C ARG A 637 14.08 16.38 -10.22
N GLN A 638 14.32 17.48 -10.94
CA GLN A 638 15.65 17.76 -11.48
C GLN A 638 16.67 18.03 -10.37
N SER A 639 16.28 18.84 -9.40
CA SER A 639 17.12 19.10 -8.21
C SER A 639 17.39 17.83 -7.41
N LEU A 640 16.43 16.92 -7.31
CA LEU A 640 16.65 15.63 -6.64
C LEU A 640 17.63 14.75 -7.41
N VAL A 641 17.55 14.72 -8.73
CA VAL A 641 18.52 14.01 -9.59
C VAL A 641 19.92 14.59 -9.42
N ASP A 642 20.06 15.90 -9.45
CA ASP A 642 21.37 16.57 -9.31
C ASP A 642 21.99 16.27 -7.93
N ARG A 643 21.19 16.29 -6.86
CA ARG A 643 21.64 15.90 -5.52
C ARG A 643 22.01 14.40 -5.44
N ALA A 644 21.22 13.53 -6.08
CA ALA A 644 21.53 12.11 -6.14
C ALA A 644 22.83 11.83 -6.93
N MET A 645 23.11 12.57 -8.00
CA MET A 645 24.40 12.51 -8.71
C MET A 645 25.55 12.95 -7.80
N SER A 646 25.38 14.05 -7.08
CA SER A 646 26.38 14.52 -6.12
C SER A 646 26.74 13.50 -5.05
N VAL A 647 25.79 12.66 -4.60
CA VAL A 647 26.08 11.54 -3.69
C VAL A 647 27.10 10.58 -4.30
N PHE A 648 26.91 10.19 -5.56
CA PHE A 648 27.83 9.26 -6.22
C PHE A 648 29.18 9.88 -6.56
N ASP A 649 29.20 11.17 -6.85
CA ASP A 649 30.46 11.89 -7.09
C ASP A 649 31.29 11.99 -5.80
N LEU A 650 30.69 12.33 -4.67
CA LEU A 650 31.33 12.30 -3.36
C LEU A 650 31.81 10.89 -2.98
N LEU A 651 31.03 9.86 -3.28
CA LEU A 651 31.47 8.47 -3.06
C LEU A 651 32.70 8.12 -3.88
N ARG A 652 32.78 8.53 -5.15
CA ARG A 652 33.96 8.28 -5.99
C ARG A 652 35.20 8.91 -5.39
N GLU A 653 35.12 10.20 -5.06
CA GLU A 653 36.27 10.92 -4.48
C GLU A 653 36.74 10.24 -3.19
N LYS A 654 35.83 9.91 -2.29
CA LYS A 654 36.18 9.28 -1.01
C LYS A 654 36.69 7.85 -1.17
N PHE A 655 36.13 7.06 -2.12
CA PHE A 655 36.57 5.70 -2.38
C PHE A 655 37.98 5.65 -2.98
N ILE A 656 38.33 6.56 -3.86
CA ILE A 656 39.67 6.66 -4.40
C ILE A 656 40.69 6.82 -3.26
N VAL A 657 40.38 7.65 -2.28
CA VAL A 657 41.29 7.88 -1.13
C VAL A 657 41.27 6.70 -0.16
N ALA A 658 40.08 6.23 0.25
CA ALA A 658 39.93 5.22 1.29
C ALA A 658 40.39 3.82 0.84
N LEU A 659 40.17 3.47 -0.42
CA LEU A 659 40.46 2.15 -0.96
C LEU A 659 41.81 2.08 -1.70
N LYS A 660 42.55 3.16 -1.78
CA LYS A 660 43.89 3.19 -2.41
C LYS A 660 44.82 2.09 -1.88
N PRO A 661 44.88 1.81 -0.58
CA PRO A 661 45.72 0.71 -0.06
C PRO A 661 45.36 -0.68 -0.60
N LYS A 662 44.12 -0.84 -1.09
CA LYS A 662 43.55 -2.09 -1.64
C LYS A 662 43.26 -1.98 -3.14
N ALA A 663 43.94 -1.07 -3.86
CA ALA A 663 43.59 -0.75 -5.24
C ALA A 663 43.52 -1.98 -6.15
N ILE A 664 44.43 -2.94 -6.00
CA ILE A 664 44.45 -4.16 -6.81
C ILE A 664 43.20 -4.99 -6.59
N GLU A 665 42.74 -5.14 -5.34
CA GLU A 665 41.53 -5.89 -4.99
C GLU A 665 40.26 -5.19 -5.51
N VAL A 666 40.23 -3.87 -5.38
CA VAL A 666 39.14 -3.02 -5.89
C VAL A 666 39.02 -3.14 -7.41
N LEU A 667 40.13 -3.02 -8.13
CA LEU A 667 40.18 -3.15 -9.59
C LEU A 667 39.80 -4.56 -10.04
N ASN A 668 40.18 -5.61 -9.30
CA ASN A 668 39.68 -6.97 -9.53
C ASN A 668 38.16 -7.05 -9.42
N CYS A 669 37.57 -6.42 -8.38
CA CYS A 669 36.15 -6.38 -8.22
C CYS A 669 35.40 -5.70 -9.37
N VAL A 670 35.96 -4.60 -9.91
CA VAL A 670 35.42 -3.92 -11.10
C VAL A 670 35.57 -4.78 -12.35
N HIS A 671 36.73 -5.44 -12.55
CA HIS A 671 36.99 -6.30 -13.71
C HIS A 671 36.15 -7.60 -13.73
N GLU A 672 35.62 -8.06 -12.61
CA GLU A 672 34.67 -9.18 -12.54
C GLU A 672 33.33 -8.87 -13.22
N ALA A 673 33.03 -7.60 -13.50
CA ALA A 673 31.77 -7.16 -14.11
C ALA A 673 32.02 -6.71 -15.56
N ILE A 674 31.87 -7.63 -16.52
CA ILE A 674 32.26 -7.43 -17.95
C ILE A 674 31.67 -6.13 -18.53
N GLY A 675 30.37 -5.91 -18.44
CA GLY A 675 29.73 -4.71 -19.00
C GLY A 675 30.23 -3.40 -18.35
N GLU A 676 30.51 -3.40 -17.06
CA GLU A 676 30.97 -2.23 -16.31
C GLU A 676 32.42 -1.88 -16.67
N VAL A 677 33.25 -2.88 -17.02
CA VAL A 677 34.62 -2.68 -17.53
C VAL A 677 34.62 -2.01 -18.93
N GLU A 678 33.77 -2.47 -19.84
CA GLU A 678 33.61 -1.90 -21.18
C GLU A 678 33.07 -0.45 -21.08
N ASP A 679 32.12 -0.17 -20.24
CA ASP A 679 31.61 1.18 -19.99
C ASP A 679 32.72 2.10 -19.46
N THR A 680 33.52 1.61 -18.50
CA THR A 680 34.63 2.35 -17.91
C THR A 680 35.72 2.67 -18.96
N ILE A 681 36.15 1.70 -19.75
CA ILE A 681 37.10 1.90 -20.81
C ILE A 681 36.59 2.94 -21.83
N SER A 682 35.33 2.82 -22.22
CA SER A 682 34.70 3.77 -23.14
C SER A 682 34.70 5.20 -22.59
N SER A 683 34.47 5.34 -21.28
CA SER A 683 34.41 6.65 -20.61
C SER A 683 35.77 7.32 -20.46
N ILE A 684 36.88 6.56 -20.37
CA ILE A 684 38.24 7.08 -20.21
C ILE A 684 39.09 7.05 -21.50
N GLN A 685 38.44 6.88 -22.66
CA GLN A 685 39.17 6.78 -23.96
C GLN A 685 40.16 7.90 -24.25
N SER A 686 39.98 9.10 -23.66
CA SER A 686 40.87 10.25 -23.85
C SER A 686 42.19 10.16 -23.05
N ASP A 687 42.26 9.29 -22.02
CA ASP A 687 43.45 9.13 -21.17
C ASP A 687 44.07 7.73 -21.30
N SER A 688 45.05 7.61 -22.24
CA SER A 688 45.74 6.34 -22.53
C SER A 688 46.58 5.82 -21.35
N ASN A 689 47.05 6.70 -20.44
CA ASN A 689 47.80 6.28 -19.26
C ASN A 689 46.90 5.68 -18.19
N LEU A 690 45.77 6.31 -17.94
CA LEU A 690 44.77 5.79 -17.01
C LEU A 690 44.18 4.45 -17.49
N ILE A 691 43.88 4.31 -18.79
CA ILE A 691 43.48 3.03 -19.39
C ILE A 691 44.49 1.92 -19.11
N LYS A 692 45.80 2.19 -19.37
CA LYS A 692 46.87 1.21 -19.13
C LYS A 692 46.96 0.83 -17.66
N SER A 693 46.90 1.81 -16.75
CA SER A 693 46.95 1.59 -15.29
C SER A 693 45.75 0.80 -14.80
N PHE A 694 44.56 1.07 -15.35
CA PHE A 694 43.31 0.35 -15.05
C PHE A 694 43.37 -1.11 -15.55
N GLN A 695 43.79 -1.34 -16.82
CA GLN A 695 43.89 -2.67 -17.39
C GLN A 695 44.98 -3.52 -16.71
N SER A 696 46.10 -2.89 -16.35
CA SER A 696 47.20 -3.54 -15.63
C SER A 696 46.97 -3.67 -14.14
N LYS A 697 45.88 -3.14 -13.64
CA LYS A 697 45.49 -3.16 -12.22
C LYS A 697 46.55 -2.62 -11.28
N THR A 698 47.21 -1.52 -11.70
CA THR A 698 48.19 -0.83 -10.86
C THR A 698 47.52 0.11 -9.86
N GLU A 699 48.26 0.54 -8.84
CA GLU A 699 47.73 1.43 -7.79
C GLU A 699 47.13 2.73 -8.38
N ASP A 700 47.79 3.32 -9.40
CA ASP A 700 47.27 4.53 -10.06
C ASP A 700 46.01 4.26 -10.87
N GLY A 701 45.70 3.02 -11.19
CA GLY A 701 44.47 2.63 -11.89
C GLY A 701 43.21 2.85 -11.07
N ILE A 702 43.29 3.08 -9.74
CA ILE A 702 42.14 3.34 -8.88
C ILE A 702 41.38 4.62 -9.24
N GLU A 703 42.09 5.59 -9.86
CA GLU A 703 41.46 6.84 -10.33
C GLU A 703 40.41 6.60 -11.42
N ALA A 704 40.41 5.42 -12.06
CA ALA A 704 39.35 4.99 -12.96
C ALA A 704 37.98 4.85 -12.27
N LEU A 705 37.91 4.82 -10.92
CA LEU A 705 36.64 4.85 -10.19
C LEU A 705 35.83 6.11 -10.52
N ASN A 706 36.43 7.20 -10.95
CA ASN A 706 35.72 8.38 -11.44
C ASN A 706 34.83 8.10 -12.67
N HIS A 707 35.09 7.02 -13.38
CA HIS A 707 34.47 6.66 -14.65
C HIS A 707 33.62 5.39 -14.57
N VAL A 708 33.64 4.67 -13.44
CA VAL A 708 32.84 3.45 -13.30
C VAL A 708 31.37 3.78 -13.16
N PRO A 709 30.44 2.91 -13.65
CA PRO A 709 29.02 3.06 -13.44
C PRO A 709 28.62 3.12 -11.95
N ASN A 710 27.58 3.90 -11.62
CA ASN A 710 27.13 4.07 -10.24
C ASN A 710 26.81 2.74 -9.53
N LYS A 711 26.26 1.75 -10.26
CA LYS A 711 25.98 0.42 -9.69
C LYS A 711 27.22 -0.33 -9.23
N THR A 712 28.39 -0.05 -9.82
CA THR A 712 29.69 -0.63 -9.42
C THR A 712 30.10 -0.15 -8.04
N LEU A 713 29.82 1.12 -7.71
CA LEU A 713 30.10 1.67 -6.38
C LEU A 713 29.31 0.94 -5.27
N LEU A 714 28.08 0.50 -5.57
CA LEU A 714 27.32 -0.31 -4.63
C LEU A 714 28.02 -1.65 -4.32
N ARG A 715 28.62 -2.30 -5.33
CA ARG A 715 29.39 -3.53 -5.11
C ARG A 715 30.61 -3.30 -4.22
N LEU A 716 31.26 -2.14 -4.34
CA LEU A 716 32.38 -1.79 -3.48
C LEU A 716 31.93 -1.62 -2.03
N VAL A 717 30.75 -1.02 -1.77
CA VAL A 717 30.18 -0.95 -0.41
C VAL A 717 29.91 -2.34 0.17
N GLU A 718 29.48 -3.28 -0.65
CA GLU A 718 29.24 -4.67 -0.22
C GLU A 718 30.54 -5.42 0.09
N LYS A 719 31.60 -5.22 -0.73
CA LYS A 719 32.86 -5.97 -0.61
C LYS A 719 33.86 -5.38 0.39
N PHE A 720 33.84 -4.07 0.60
CA PHE A 720 34.81 -3.36 1.46
C PHE A 720 34.14 -2.57 2.60
N PRO A 721 33.21 -3.17 3.36
CA PRO A 721 32.45 -2.43 4.37
C PRO A 721 33.34 -1.88 5.49
N GLU A 722 34.40 -2.58 5.93
CA GLU A 722 35.30 -2.13 6.99
C GLU A 722 36.11 -0.88 6.59
N ASP A 723 36.41 -0.71 5.29
CA ASP A 723 37.15 0.43 4.79
C ASP A 723 36.22 1.63 4.51
N ILE A 724 34.96 1.39 4.29
CA ILE A 724 33.95 2.41 3.93
C ILE A 724 33.24 2.94 5.16
N PHE A 725 32.92 2.08 6.15
CA PHE A 725 32.35 2.48 7.42
C PHE A 725 33.45 2.78 8.46
N ASP A 726 34.36 3.68 8.09
CA ASP A 726 35.55 4.02 8.86
C ASP A 726 35.45 5.37 9.60
N GLY A 727 34.35 6.11 9.39
CA GLY A 727 34.15 7.48 9.89
C GLY A 727 34.79 8.57 9.04
N LYS A 728 35.36 8.20 7.87
CA LYS A 728 35.93 9.14 6.89
C LYS A 728 35.14 9.13 5.59
N VAL A 729 34.77 7.95 5.09
CA VAL A 729 33.89 7.81 3.94
C VAL A 729 32.44 8.04 4.39
N LEU A 730 31.97 7.24 5.32
CA LEU A 730 30.70 7.43 6.00
C LEU A 730 30.95 7.86 7.43
N SER A 731 30.18 8.86 7.90
CA SER A 731 30.39 9.49 9.22
C SER A 731 30.17 8.54 10.38
N THR A 732 29.35 7.49 10.22
CA THR A 732 29.05 6.49 11.25
C THR A 732 29.99 5.26 11.12
N PRO A 733 31.10 5.19 11.88
CA PRO A 733 32.03 4.07 11.75
C PRO A 733 31.55 2.80 12.43
N TYR A 734 31.93 1.64 11.89
CA TYR A 734 31.66 0.34 12.52
C TYR A 734 32.24 0.19 13.91
N SER A 735 33.32 0.93 14.23
CA SER A 735 33.96 0.91 15.56
C SER A 735 33.01 1.36 16.69
N ILE A 736 31.99 2.17 16.39
CA ILE A 736 30.98 2.62 17.37
C ILE A 736 29.96 1.50 17.63
N ILE A 737 29.71 0.63 16.65
CA ILE A 737 28.76 -0.48 16.79
C ILE A 737 29.46 -1.63 17.52
N LYS A 738 29.45 -1.61 18.84
CA LYS A 738 29.98 -2.68 19.72
C LYS A 738 28.91 -3.03 20.76
N LEU A 739 28.46 -4.27 20.71
CA LEU A 739 27.53 -4.85 21.67
C LEU A 739 28.27 -5.90 22.53
N ASN A 740 27.65 -6.34 23.62
CA ASN A 740 28.27 -7.32 24.54
C ASN A 740 28.44 -8.72 23.92
N ASP A 741 27.81 -8.98 22.78
CA ASP A 741 27.91 -10.23 22.02
C ASP A 741 28.45 -9.93 20.62
N ASP A 742 29.50 -10.67 20.22
CA ASP A 742 30.13 -10.52 18.91
C ASP A 742 29.18 -10.83 17.75
N ASN A 743 28.26 -11.78 17.91
CA ASN A 743 27.26 -12.10 16.89
C ASN A 743 26.23 -10.96 16.76
N ALA A 744 25.81 -10.37 17.86
CA ALA A 744 24.92 -9.22 17.85
C ALA A 744 25.61 -7.99 17.22
N THR A 745 26.89 -7.77 17.53
CA THR A 745 27.69 -6.71 16.92
C THR A 745 27.78 -6.89 15.39
N LYS A 746 28.10 -8.09 14.93
CA LYS A 746 28.18 -8.41 13.51
C LYS A 746 26.85 -8.21 12.79
N ARG A 747 25.74 -8.63 13.41
CA ARG A 747 24.39 -8.43 12.86
C ARG A 747 24.04 -6.95 12.74
N SER A 748 24.30 -6.16 13.80
CA SER A 748 24.01 -4.73 13.79
C SER A 748 24.82 -3.95 12.75
N ARG A 749 26.07 -4.37 12.51
CA ARG A 749 26.90 -3.83 11.41
C ARG A 749 26.35 -4.17 10.04
N GLU A 750 25.88 -5.42 9.85
CA GLU A 750 25.25 -5.84 8.60
C GLU A 750 23.94 -5.07 8.34
N GLU A 751 23.08 -4.89 9.34
CA GLU A 751 21.87 -4.08 9.24
C GLU A 751 22.18 -2.62 8.87
N SER A 752 23.27 -2.03 9.42
CA SER A 752 23.71 -0.69 9.08
C SER A 752 24.16 -0.61 7.61
N LYS A 753 24.90 -1.59 7.13
CA LYS A 753 25.30 -1.69 5.73
C LYS A 753 24.11 -1.82 4.80
N GLU A 754 23.16 -2.72 5.12
CA GLU A 754 21.94 -2.92 4.32
C GLU A 754 21.09 -1.64 4.22
N ARG A 755 20.99 -0.88 5.30
CA ARG A 755 20.29 0.42 5.33
C ARG A 755 20.94 1.43 4.37
N ILE A 756 22.24 1.61 4.44
CA ILE A 756 22.99 2.51 3.52
C ILE A 756 22.85 2.04 2.08
N MET A 757 22.94 0.73 1.83
CA MET A 757 22.71 0.16 0.51
C MET A 757 21.31 0.43 -0.02
N ALA A 758 20.27 0.40 0.84
CA ALA A 758 18.91 0.75 0.45
C ALA A 758 18.80 2.22 0.03
N PHE A 759 19.41 3.13 0.77
CA PHE A 759 19.44 4.56 0.43
C PHE A 759 20.20 4.84 -0.87
N LEU A 760 21.33 4.19 -1.10
CA LEU A 760 22.05 4.29 -2.36
C LEU A 760 21.26 3.74 -3.55
N LYS A 761 20.51 2.66 -3.36
CA LYS A 761 19.60 2.13 -4.39
C LYS A 761 18.45 3.09 -4.70
N ASP A 762 17.91 3.81 -3.71
CA ASP A 762 16.91 4.86 -3.93
C ASP A 762 17.51 6.01 -4.77
N ALA A 763 18.71 6.49 -4.44
CA ALA A 763 19.43 7.51 -5.21
C ALA A 763 19.71 7.05 -6.66
N LEU A 764 20.18 5.83 -6.84
CA LEU A 764 20.44 5.25 -8.17
C LEU A 764 19.16 5.14 -9.01
N ARG A 765 18.03 4.77 -8.39
CA ARG A 765 16.73 4.69 -9.06
C ARG A 765 16.29 6.05 -9.60
N VAL A 766 16.48 7.12 -8.83
CA VAL A 766 16.16 8.49 -9.27
C VAL A 766 16.96 8.87 -10.50
N ILE A 767 18.26 8.57 -10.51
CA ILE A 767 19.16 8.87 -11.65
C ILE A 767 18.76 8.07 -12.90
N ASN A 768 18.50 6.77 -12.76
CA ASN A 768 18.18 5.89 -13.88
C ASN A 768 16.81 6.16 -14.51
N ASN A 769 15.86 6.72 -13.74
CA ASN A 769 14.52 7.04 -14.20
C ASN A 769 14.36 8.41 -14.85
N LEU A 770 15.47 9.12 -15.13
CA LEU A 770 15.50 10.43 -15.82
C LEU A 770 14.71 10.44 -17.13
N ASN A 771 14.76 9.35 -17.89
CA ASN A 771 14.13 9.23 -19.22
C ASN A 771 12.81 8.46 -19.21
N SER A 772 12.37 7.89 -18.08
CA SER A 772 11.10 7.19 -18.00
C SER A 772 9.98 8.20 -17.74
N ARG A 773 8.98 8.22 -18.61
CA ARG A 773 7.71 8.95 -18.42
C ARG A 773 6.81 8.28 -17.36
N GLN A 774 7.31 7.33 -16.59
CA GLN A 774 6.59 6.75 -15.47
C GLN A 774 6.45 7.83 -14.41
N ASN A 775 5.21 8.17 -14.07
CA ASN A 775 4.88 8.99 -12.92
C ASN A 775 5.33 8.22 -11.67
N ASP A 776 6.56 8.50 -11.22
CA ASP A 776 6.96 8.11 -9.89
C ASP A 776 5.93 8.70 -8.92
N GLN A 777 5.35 7.86 -8.08
CA GLN A 777 4.37 8.34 -7.11
C GLN A 777 5.08 9.37 -6.21
N LYS A 778 4.40 10.45 -5.87
CA LYS A 778 4.93 11.52 -5.01
C LYS A 778 5.61 10.99 -3.74
N ASN A 779 5.07 9.91 -3.16
CA ASN A 779 5.63 9.25 -1.99
C ASN A 779 6.99 8.58 -2.25
N GLU A 780 7.22 8.05 -3.46
CA GLU A 780 8.50 7.45 -3.83
C GLU A 780 9.58 8.52 -4.02
N LEU A 781 9.23 9.65 -4.65
CA LEU A 781 10.13 10.79 -4.76
C LEU A 781 10.46 11.39 -3.40
N TYR A 782 9.46 11.48 -2.51
CA TYR A 782 9.67 11.94 -1.14
C TYR A 782 10.61 11.02 -0.36
N ARG A 783 10.40 9.70 -0.43
CA ARG A 783 11.31 8.71 0.16
C ARG A 783 12.73 8.83 -0.38
N ALA A 784 12.86 8.93 -1.70
CA ALA A 784 14.15 9.09 -2.34
C ALA A 784 14.85 10.41 -1.94
N SER A 785 14.09 11.51 -1.78
CA SER A 785 14.64 12.76 -1.28
C SER A 785 15.21 12.60 0.14
N LEU A 786 14.49 11.94 1.05
CA LEU A 786 14.99 11.67 2.40
C LEU A 786 16.24 10.79 2.39
N SER A 787 16.28 9.77 1.52
CA SER A 787 17.45 8.90 1.35
C SER A 787 18.67 9.68 0.85
N VAL A 788 18.49 10.56 -0.14
CA VAL A 788 19.57 11.41 -0.68
C VAL A 788 20.05 12.42 0.36
N ASP A 789 19.13 13.07 1.08
CA ASP A 789 19.47 14.03 2.14
C ASP A 789 20.24 13.38 3.29
N PHE A 790 19.87 12.15 3.65
CA PHE A 790 20.61 11.37 4.63
C PHE A 790 22.03 11.04 4.14
N LEU A 791 22.17 10.55 2.91
CA LEU A 791 23.46 10.20 2.33
C LEU A 791 24.41 11.41 2.22
N LEU A 792 23.89 12.58 1.82
CA LEU A 792 24.68 13.81 1.74
C LEU A 792 25.16 14.31 3.12
N LYS A 793 24.45 13.96 4.22
CA LYS A 793 24.90 14.26 5.59
C LYS A 793 25.91 13.24 6.11
N GLU A 794 25.80 12.00 5.69
CA GLU A 794 26.73 10.92 6.09
C GLU A 794 28.06 10.99 5.31
N LEU A 795 28.00 11.44 4.05
CA LEU A 795 29.16 11.70 3.20
C LEU A 795 29.71 13.11 3.39
#